data_b2059e45cf6bfbcb155865c6bba63088
#
_entry.id   b2059e45cf6bfbcb155865c6bba63088
#
_cell.length_a   1.000
_cell.length_b   1.000
_cell.length_c   1.000
_cell.angle_alpha   90.00
_cell.angle_beta   90.00
_cell.angle_gamma   90.00
#
_symmetry.space_group_name_H-M   'P 1'
#
loop_
_entity.id
_entity.type
_entity.pdbx_description
1 polymer ?
#
loop_
_entity_poly.entity_id
_entity_poly.type
_entity_poly.pdbx_seq_one_letter_code
_entity_poly.pdbx_strand_id
1 'polypeptide(L)'
;ECETYEGLFNFYQDRRDGKSYLEIDTSHLNKEYIYFSYYENGVLEAGSVKGRFRGSKVIKITKFFNNIDITVENTKYFFDNESPLSNAAKTNINTPIIISEKIIAKNLNKTRFLINADNIFLNESFQQIKSSYKPGYKGFKMGNLSKSKTRYHEIRNYPENTDVIVNYTYENKYPSNRGGGAITDSRIISVLVQHSLIRMPKNNYKPRFDDTRIGYFTTQTNDMTTIDRVNYRDFINRWHLVKKDSSKDLSEPVQPIIWWIENTTPYELRNIIKDGVESWNIAFEAIGFKNAIVAKQMPDDATWNPADIRYNTIRWFIQPGSGYAVGPSRANPYNGELYDADIRIAADFVTSFYKEFDEYVVPVTEDEITQLWHNHDEQNHDAHGACNYSDHLKREMAYGWNQLLINGGLKGTEEDLKRYVHQGLVDLVLHEVGHTLGLRHNFKASSIYSVEQLSNKNFTERYGISGSVMDYHPVCLLDGGNTLFQTKPGPYDMWAIQYGYEQFNDDNLLENLENIASQSNHPLLVYGTDEDSFGTSSRGIDPLCNTWDMSSNPIEFYKDELNSVNYLWDNLLDKFEVPGGTYQKIRSVFSQGIGEYMYAGRSATKFIGGINFSRNHVGDFSQQSPFTVIEAKKQREALDFILVNYFDKDAFDFNPELLNKLAPERNEDFRDYVWNLDRPDYPIHSVVKRMQMYPLYSLYHPRRLARVKDNEIKNNTTDVFRMEELFTKVNDVIWQELELKENINSYKRELQIMHISMLSNILYNTDSMPADAVAFARSSLSEILKNIYLSMANNNVDYYTKSHQEYCSKLIETILDPKIQIN
;
A
#
# COMPACT_ATOMS: atom_id res chain seq x y z
N GLU A 1 5.07 -36.63 34.97
CA GLU A 1 5.81 -35.35 35.24
C GLU A 1 5.61 -34.39 34.05
N CYS A 2 4.85 -33.32 34.27
CA CYS A 2 4.57 -32.32 33.27
C CYS A 2 5.42 -31.06 33.52
N GLU A 3 5.80 -30.40 32.47
CA GLU A 3 6.19 -29.01 32.50
C GLU A 3 4.92 -28.17 32.58
N THR A 4 4.94 -27.12 33.37
CA THR A 4 3.77 -26.26 33.62
C THR A 4 4.03 -24.87 33.11
N TYR A 5 3.09 -24.33 32.32
CA TYR A 5 3.07 -22.96 31.83
C TYR A 5 1.86 -22.26 32.47
N GLU A 6 2.12 -21.42 33.46
CA GLU A 6 1.06 -20.70 34.19
C GLU A 6 0.75 -19.36 33.50
N GLY A 7 -0.56 -18.99 33.40
CA GLY A 7 -1.01 -17.74 32.81
C GLY A 7 -2.53 -17.65 32.67
N LEU A 8 -3.02 -17.03 31.63
CA LEU A 8 -4.47 -16.91 31.38
C LEU A 8 -5.15 -18.29 31.32
N PHE A 9 -4.53 -19.25 30.62
CA PHE A 9 -4.92 -20.66 30.60
C PHE A 9 -3.69 -21.50 30.93
N ASN A 10 -3.74 -22.27 31.99
CA ASN A 10 -2.60 -23.11 32.36
C ASN A 10 -2.43 -24.27 31.38
N PHE A 11 -1.20 -24.46 30.91
CA PHE A 11 -0.79 -25.58 30.08
C PHE A 11 0.10 -26.53 30.85
N TYR A 12 -0.03 -27.80 30.53
CA TYR A 12 0.79 -28.87 31.05
C TYR A 12 1.31 -29.74 29.92
N GLN A 13 2.62 -29.84 29.77
CA GLN A 13 3.25 -30.68 28.75
C GLN A 13 3.93 -31.90 29.41
N ASP A 14 3.56 -33.11 29.01
CA ASP A 14 4.18 -34.33 29.52
C ASP A 14 5.60 -34.46 28.96
N ARG A 15 6.59 -34.50 29.83
CA ARG A 15 8.01 -34.58 29.47
C ARG A 15 8.43 -35.87 28.80
N ARG A 16 7.59 -36.94 28.85
CA ARG A 16 7.90 -38.25 28.31
C ARG A 16 7.58 -38.35 26.82
N ASP A 17 6.46 -37.77 26.38
CA ASP A 17 5.95 -37.94 25.03
C ASP A 17 5.54 -36.62 24.34
N GLY A 18 5.67 -35.48 25.05
CA GLY A 18 5.36 -34.15 24.54
C GLY A 18 3.87 -33.81 24.42
N LYS A 19 2.96 -34.71 24.88
CA LYS A 19 1.52 -34.43 24.87
C LYS A 19 1.20 -33.27 25.77
N SER A 20 0.31 -32.41 25.27
CA SER A 20 -0.06 -31.22 25.98
C SER A 20 -1.54 -31.21 26.38
N TYR A 21 -1.77 -30.62 27.53
CA TYR A 21 -3.08 -30.49 28.14
C TYR A 21 -3.37 -29.05 28.50
N LEU A 22 -4.63 -28.62 28.34
CA LEU A 22 -5.12 -27.30 28.68
C LEU A 22 -6.04 -27.39 29.90
N GLU A 23 -5.80 -26.57 30.91
CA GLU A 23 -6.68 -26.44 32.07
C GLU A 23 -7.71 -25.32 31.84
N ILE A 24 -8.98 -25.65 32.00
CA ILE A 24 -10.10 -24.73 31.98
C ILE A 24 -10.68 -24.62 33.39
N ASP A 25 -10.56 -23.44 33.99
CA ASP A 25 -11.20 -23.15 35.28
C ASP A 25 -12.68 -22.78 35.09
N THR A 26 -13.51 -22.99 36.09
CA THR A 26 -14.92 -22.54 36.07
C THR A 26 -15.08 -21.05 35.85
N SER A 27 -14.09 -20.25 36.25
CA SER A 27 -14.05 -18.82 35.99
C SER A 27 -13.88 -18.47 34.50
N HIS A 28 -13.43 -19.40 33.68
CA HIS A 28 -13.30 -19.25 32.24
C HIS A 28 -14.60 -19.58 31.50
N LEU A 29 -15.52 -20.31 32.12
CA LEU A 29 -16.75 -20.77 31.48
C LEU A 29 -17.74 -19.62 31.25
N ASN A 30 -18.46 -19.69 30.14
CA ASN A 30 -19.43 -18.71 29.66
C ASN A 30 -18.84 -17.29 29.48
N LYS A 31 -17.52 -17.20 29.32
CA LYS A 31 -16.83 -15.96 29.01
C LYS A 31 -16.29 -15.96 27.60
N GLU A 32 -16.18 -14.78 27.07
CA GLU A 32 -15.64 -14.49 25.75
C GLU A 32 -14.17 -14.09 25.84
N TYR A 33 -13.41 -14.52 24.84
CA TYR A 33 -12.00 -14.24 24.65
C TYR A 33 -11.76 -13.81 23.22
N ILE A 34 -10.75 -12.98 23.00
CA ILE A 34 -10.30 -12.66 21.66
C ILE A 34 -9.28 -13.73 21.27
N TYR A 35 -9.53 -14.37 20.13
CA TYR A 35 -8.54 -15.21 19.46
C TYR A 35 -8.00 -14.47 18.26
N PHE A 36 -6.68 -14.46 18.06
CA PHE A 36 -6.07 -14.10 16.80
C PHE A 36 -4.89 -15.00 16.47
N SER A 37 -4.46 -14.96 15.22
CA SER A 37 -3.30 -15.71 14.77
C SER A 37 -2.50 -14.93 13.74
N TYR A 38 -1.18 -15.18 13.74
CA TYR A 38 -0.27 -14.63 12.73
C TYR A 38 0.88 -15.61 12.47
N TYR A 39 1.59 -15.39 11.35
CA TYR A 39 2.79 -16.17 11.06
C TYR A 39 3.96 -15.63 11.88
N GLU A 40 4.50 -16.46 12.76
CA GLU A 40 5.75 -16.19 13.49
C GLU A 40 6.96 -16.41 12.59
N ASN A 41 6.87 -17.37 11.66
CA ASN A 41 7.84 -17.62 10.60
C ASN A 41 7.19 -18.45 9.49
N GLY A 42 7.75 -18.37 8.27
CA GLY A 42 7.20 -19.14 7.15
C GLY A 42 8.01 -18.95 5.88
N VAL A 43 7.37 -19.14 4.73
CA VAL A 43 7.98 -19.00 3.42
C VAL A 43 7.20 -17.99 2.58
N LEU A 44 7.92 -17.05 2.00
CA LEU A 44 7.37 -15.96 1.20
C LEU A 44 6.53 -16.52 0.02
N GLU A 45 7.04 -17.52 -0.67
CA GLU A 45 6.42 -18.14 -1.84
C GLU A 45 5.05 -18.78 -1.54
N ALA A 46 4.82 -19.17 -0.30
CA ALA A 46 3.52 -19.68 0.17
C ALA A 46 2.62 -18.57 0.75
N GLY A 47 3.07 -17.30 0.72
CA GLY A 47 2.39 -16.19 1.36
C GLY A 47 2.42 -16.22 2.89
N SER A 48 3.29 -17.07 3.47
CA SER A 48 3.46 -17.22 4.92
C SER A 48 4.56 -16.32 5.43
N VAL A 49 4.35 -15.01 5.31
CA VAL A 49 5.32 -13.98 5.67
C VAL A 49 5.32 -13.76 7.19
N LYS A 50 6.51 -13.67 7.80
CA LYS A 50 6.66 -13.36 9.23
C LYS A 50 5.89 -12.11 9.58
N GLY A 51 5.05 -12.20 10.61
CA GLY A 51 4.23 -11.09 11.10
C GLY A 51 2.91 -10.88 10.36
N ARG A 52 2.63 -11.59 9.27
CA ARG A 52 1.35 -11.47 8.58
C ARG A 52 0.21 -11.95 9.46
N PHE A 53 -0.75 -11.07 9.70
CA PHE A 53 -1.98 -11.35 10.41
C PHE A 53 -2.85 -12.34 9.62
N ARG A 54 -3.49 -13.29 10.34
CA ARG A 54 -4.31 -14.35 9.74
C ARG A 54 -5.79 -14.23 10.03
N GLY A 55 -6.17 -13.51 11.04
CA GLY A 55 -7.55 -13.27 11.42
C GLY A 55 -7.75 -13.17 12.92
N SER A 56 -8.86 -12.54 13.30
CA SER A 56 -9.33 -12.40 14.67
C SER A 56 -10.75 -12.93 14.79
N LYS A 57 -11.10 -13.48 15.94
CA LYS A 57 -12.44 -14.00 16.29
C LYS A 57 -12.70 -13.77 17.76
N VAL A 58 -13.96 -13.55 18.10
CA VAL A 58 -14.39 -13.72 19.49
C VAL A 58 -14.79 -15.19 19.68
N ILE A 59 -14.21 -15.84 20.66
CA ILE A 59 -14.53 -17.19 21.04
C ILE A 59 -15.17 -17.21 22.43
N LYS A 60 -16.05 -18.18 22.65
CA LYS A 60 -16.67 -18.40 23.95
C LYS A 60 -16.44 -19.83 24.38
N ILE A 61 -16.03 -20.00 25.64
CA ILE A 61 -15.77 -21.32 26.24
C ILE A 61 -16.98 -21.74 27.06
N THR A 62 -17.55 -22.89 26.74
CA THR A 62 -18.71 -23.43 27.44
C THR A 62 -18.48 -24.88 27.84
N LYS A 63 -19.26 -25.36 28.79
CA LYS A 63 -19.22 -26.76 29.22
C LYS A 63 -20.52 -27.43 28.86
N PHE A 64 -20.44 -28.49 28.06
CA PHE A 64 -21.59 -29.33 27.72
C PHE A 64 -21.34 -30.78 28.26
N PHE A 65 -22.06 -31.14 29.31
CA PHE A 65 -21.88 -32.41 30.02
C PHE A 65 -20.41 -32.66 30.40
N ASN A 66 -19.75 -33.60 29.73
CA ASN A 66 -18.35 -33.96 29.97
C ASN A 66 -17.40 -33.41 28.89
N ASN A 67 -17.83 -32.44 28.11
CA ASN A 67 -17.02 -31.77 27.12
C ASN A 67 -16.85 -30.29 27.45
N ILE A 68 -15.74 -29.72 27.00
CA ILE A 68 -15.52 -28.28 26.87
C ILE A 68 -15.67 -27.94 25.38
N ASP A 69 -16.60 -27.04 25.09
CA ASP A 69 -16.87 -26.56 23.75
C ASP A 69 -16.32 -25.15 23.60
N ILE A 70 -15.72 -24.84 22.44
CA ILE A 70 -15.32 -23.52 22.03
C ILE A 70 -16.17 -23.14 20.82
N THR A 71 -16.97 -22.08 20.96
CA THR A 71 -17.79 -21.49 19.90
C THR A 71 -17.16 -20.22 19.36
N VAL A 72 -17.52 -19.83 18.13
CA VAL A 72 -17.18 -18.53 17.56
C VAL A 72 -18.40 -17.65 17.58
N GLU A 73 -18.28 -16.49 18.22
CA GLU A 73 -19.36 -15.52 18.30
C GLU A 73 -19.36 -14.63 17.03
N ASN A 74 -20.55 -14.24 16.60
CA ASN A 74 -20.71 -13.32 15.47
C ASN A 74 -20.61 -11.89 15.97
N THR A 75 -19.61 -11.15 15.51
CA THR A 75 -19.37 -9.73 15.87
C THR A 75 -19.85 -8.74 14.79
N LYS A 76 -20.44 -9.23 13.68
CA LYS A 76 -20.93 -8.39 12.59
C LYS A 76 -22.29 -7.74 12.89
N TYR A 77 -23.00 -8.27 13.87
CA TYR A 77 -24.34 -7.82 14.24
C TYR A 77 -24.39 -7.47 15.73
N PHE A 78 -24.92 -6.30 16.01
CA PHE A 78 -25.23 -5.83 17.36
C PHE A 78 -26.73 -6.00 17.64
N PHE A 79 -27.05 -6.39 18.87
CA PHE A 79 -28.40 -6.51 19.37
C PHE A 79 -28.49 -5.80 20.71
N ASP A 80 -29.24 -4.69 20.75
CA ASP A 80 -29.50 -3.99 21.99
C ASP A 80 -30.45 -4.81 22.87
N ASN A 81 -29.94 -5.24 24.01
CA ASN A 81 -30.72 -6.08 24.94
C ASN A 81 -31.92 -5.36 25.56
N GLU A 82 -31.94 -4.04 25.53
CA GLU A 82 -33.08 -3.24 26.01
C GLU A 82 -34.18 -3.11 24.97
N SER A 83 -33.87 -3.34 23.71
CA SER A 83 -34.85 -3.32 22.61
C SER A 83 -35.73 -4.58 22.63
N PRO A 84 -37.06 -4.43 22.49
CA PRO A 84 -37.94 -5.60 22.31
C PRO A 84 -37.57 -6.49 21.13
N LEU A 85 -36.97 -5.93 20.08
CA LEU A 85 -36.47 -6.66 18.91
C LEU A 85 -35.37 -7.66 19.27
N SER A 86 -34.66 -7.47 20.38
CA SER A 86 -33.63 -8.41 20.85
C SER A 86 -34.21 -9.81 21.15
N ASN A 87 -35.49 -9.90 21.46
CA ASN A 87 -36.18 -11.19 21.66
C ASN A 87 -36.29 -11.99 20.34
N ALA A 88 -36.27 -11.32 19.19
CA ALA A 88 -36.21 -11.96 17.87
C ALA A 88 -34.75 -12.16 17.39
N ALA A 89 -33.78 -11.80 18.20
CA ALA A 89 -32.37 -11.84 17.87
C ALA A 89 -31.88 -13.27 17.60
N LYS A 90 -30.74 -13.36 16.90
CA LYS A 90 -30.00 -14.60 16.63
C LYS A 90 -30.70 -15.62 15.75
N THR A 91 -31.78 -15.23 15.07
CA THR A 91 -32.39 -16.07 14.05
C THR A 91 -31.52 -16.06 12.78
N ASN A 92 -31.18 -17.26 12.28
CA ASN A 92 -30.33 -17.44 11.07
C ASN A 92 -28.91 -16.89 11.19
N ILE A 93 -28.40 -16.68 12.41
CA ILE A 93 -27.00 -16.36 12.66
C ILE A 93 -26.30 -17.61 13.18
N ASN A 94 -25.26 -18.04 12.47
CA ASN A 94 -24.50 -19.22 12.82
C ASN A 94 -23.50 -18.91 13.95
N THR A 95 -23.56 -19.69 15.03
CA THR A 95 -22.58 -19.69 16.13
C THR A 95 -21.93 -21.09 16.18
N PRO A 96 -20.91 -21.36 15.35
CA PRO A 96 -20.36 -22.70 15.21
C PRO A 96 -19.57 -23.13 16.44
N ILE A 97 -19.72 -24.39 16.83
CA ILE A 97 -18.79 -25.07 17.74
C ILE A 97 -17.60 -25.50 16.87
N ILE A 98 -16.45 -24.86 17.07
CA ILE A 98 -15.24 -25.19 16.30
C ILE A 98 -14.37 -26.26 16.99
N ILE A 99 -14.52 -26.42 18.29
CA ILE A 99 -13.77 -27.38 19.11
C ILE A 99 -14.74 -27.95 20.16
N SER A 100 -14.70 -29.26 20.35
CA SER A 100 -15.41 -29.95 21.43
C SER A 100 -14.51 -31.06 22.00
N GLU A 101 -13.88 -30.77 23.14
CA GLU A 101 -12.91 -31.66 23.76
C GLU A 101 -13.43 -32.32 25.05
N LYS A 102 -13.22 -33.62 25.16
CA LYS A 102 -13.61 -34.37 26.32
C LYS A 102 -12.77 -34.00 27.54
N ILE A 103 -13.44 -33.80 28.68
CA ILE A 103 -12.77 -33.61 29.96
C ILE A 103 -12.10 -34.93 30.38
N ILE A 104 -10.77 -34.89 30.46
CA ILE A 104 -9.92 -36.05 30.81
C ILE A 104 -9.84 -36.22 32.34
N ALA A 105 -9.67 -35.07 33.02
CA ALA A 105 -9.55 -35.07 34.49
C ALA A 105 -10.24 -33.83 35.09
N LYS A 106 -10.55 -33.91 36.38
CA LYS A 106 -11.13 -32.83 37.17
C LYS A 106 -10.43 -32.78 38.53
N ASN A 107 -10.26 -31.58 39.09
CA ASN A 107 -9.82 -31.45 40.48
C ASN A 107 -10.91 -31.93 41.45
N LEU A 108 -10.54 -32.12 42.72
CA LEU A 108 -11.46 -32.63 43.76
C LEU A 108 -12.74 -31.79 43.88
N ASN A 109 -12.62 -30.46 43.77
CA ASN A 109 -13.75 -29.53 43.90
C ASN A 109 -14.54 -29.36 42.60
N LYS A 110 -14.12 -30.00 41.50
CA LYS A 110 -14.73 -29.89 40.14
C LYS A 110 -14.80 -28.46 39.61
N THR A 111 -13.84 -27.62 39.99
CA THR A 111 -13.70 -26.21 39.51
C THR A 111 -12.70 -26.11 38.39
N ARG A 112 -11.83 -27.11 38.17
CA ARG A 112 -10.84 -27.15 37.11
C ARG A 112 -10.96 -28.41 36.28
N PHE A 113 -10.89 -28.25 34.96
CA PHE A 113 -11.08 -29.29 33.97
C PHE A 113 -9.85 -29.38 33.08
N LEU A 114 -9.33 -30.56 32.88
CA LEU A 114 -8.21 -30.84 31.99
C LEU A 114 -8.72 -31.41 30.67
N ILE A 115 -8.31 -30.87 29.55
CA ILE A 115 -8.65 -31.33 28.20
C ILE A 115 -7.38 -31.54 27.37
N ASN A 116 -7.49 -32.25 26.23
CA ASN A 116 -6.35 -32.49 25.34
C ASN A 116 -6.09 -31.27 24.46
N ALA A 117 -4.93 -30.61 24.63
CA ALA A 117 -4.54 -29.46 23.85
C ALA A 117 -4.04 -29.81 22.42
N ASP A 118 -3.52 -31.03 22.22
CA ASP A 118 -3.02 -31.47 20.90
C ASP A 118 -4.14 -31.49 19.84
N ASN A 119 -5.35 -31.90 20.25
CA ASN A 119 -6.51 -31.90 19.37
C ASN A 119 -7.01 -30.50 19.04
N ILE A 120 -6.58 -29.50 19.78
CA ILE A 120 -6.96 -28.10 19.61
C ILE A 120 -5.96 -27.38 18.71
N PHE A 121 -4.66 -27.52 18.96
CA PHE A 121 -3.61 -26.71 18.37
C PHE A 121 -2.80 -27.42 17.28
N LEU A 122 -2.66 -28.77 17.30
CA LEU A 122 -1.87 -29.48 16.29
C LEU A 122 -2.65 -29.79 15.01
N ASN A 123 -3.68 -29.01 14.74
CA ASN A 123 -4.50 -29.04 13.53
C ASN A 123 -4.98 -27.62 13.17
N GLU A 124 -5.76 -27.49 12.12
CA GLU A 124 -6.27 -26.19 11.65
C GLU A 124 -7.67 -25.82 12.22
N SER A 125 -8.05 -26.33 13.41
CA SER A 125 -9.39 -26.10 13.98
C SER A 125 -9.68 -24.64 14.34
N PHE A 126 -8.70 -23.92 14.89
CA PHE A 126 -8.85 -22.50 15.17
C PHE A 126 -8.82 -21.64 13.92
N GLN A 127 -7.91 -21.96 13.00
CA GLN A 127 -7.70 -21.15 11.80
C GLN A 127 -7.13 -22.01 10.67
N GLN A 128 -7.71 -21.90 9.50
CA GLN A 128 -7.13 -22.47 8.29
C GLN A 128 -5.81 -21.75 7.95
N ILE A 129 -4.71 -22.47 7.91
CA ILE A 129 -3.37 -21.93 7.68
C ILE A 129 -3.02 -22.01 6.20
N LYS A 130 -3.24 -23.18 5.60
CA LYS A 130 -3.06 -23.35 4.16
C LYS A 130 -4.14 -22.59 3.38
N SER A 131 -3.72 -21.69 2.49
CA SER A 131 -4.64 -20.97 1.60
C SER A 131 -5.33 -21.93 0.62
N SER A 132 -6.58 -21.63 0.26
CA SER A 132 -7.26 -22.27 -0.85
C SER A 132 -6.70 -21.75 -2.17
N TYR A 133 -6.42 -22.64 -3.11
CA TYR A 133 -5.90 -22.26 -4.43
C TYR A 133 -7.03 -22.28 -5.46
N LYS A 134 -7.10 -21.25 -6.29
CA LYS A 134 -8.03 -21.21 -7.45
C LYS A 134 -7.65 -22.32 -8.46
N PRO A 135 -8.62 -22.87 -9.19
CA PRO A 135 -8.32 -23.77 -10.29
C PRO A 135 -7.35 -23.11 -11.29
N GLY A 136 -6.32 -23.86 -11.71
CA GLY A 136 -5.30 -23.33 -12.64
C GLY A 136 -4.17 -22.53 -12.00
N TYR A 137 -4.17 -22.31 -10.70
CA TYR A 137 -3.07 -21.62 -10.01
C TYR A 137 -1.73 -22.33 -10.25
N LYS A 138 -0.76 -21.62 -10.84
CA LYS A 138 0.58 -22.13 -11.19
C LYS A 138 1.67 -21.78 -10.17
N GLY A 139 1.34 -20.93 -9.19
CA GLY A 139 2.28 -20.52 -8.15
C GLY A 139 2.66 -21.66 -7.20
N PHE A 140 3.47 -21.34 -6.21
CA PHE A 140 3.92 -22.30 -5.20
C PHE A 140 2.74 -22.80 -4.35
N LYS A 141 2.67 -24.13 -4.11
CA LYS A 141 1.59 -24.76 -3.36
C LYS A 141 2.13 -25.57 -2.19
N MET A 142 1.72 -25.24 -0.99
CA MET A 142 1.89 -26.13 0.16
C MET A 142 1.11 -27.43 -0.06
N GLY A 143 1.63 -28.54 0.46
CA GLY A 143 1.00 -29.85 0.42
C GLY A 143 -0.14 -30.03 1.43
N ASN A 144 -0.28 -31.24 1.95
CA ASN A 144 -1.24 -31.57 3.00
C ASN A 144 -0.59 -31.50 4.38
N LEU A 145 -1.37 -31.16 5.41
CA LEU A 145 -0.89 -31.12 6.78
C LEU A 145 -0.39 -32.52 7.23
N SER A 146 0.84 -32.58 7.69
CA SER A 146 1.47 -33.78 8.24
C SER A 146 1.29 -33.80 9.75
N LYS A 147 0.33 -34.58 10.24
CA LYS A 147 0.07 -34.67 11.67
C LYS A 147 1.27 -35.15 12.47
N SER A 148 2.09 -36.05 11.90
CA SER A 148 3.25 -36.65 12.59
C SER A 148 4.43 -35.69 12.71
N LYS A 149 4.46 -34.60 11.87
CA LYS A 149 5.54 -33.61 11.85
C LYS A 149 5.11 -32.25 12.40
N THR A 150 3.82 -32.04 12.59
CA THR A 150 3.27 -30.86 13.25
C THR A 150 3.45 -30.97 14.76
N ARG A 151 4.02 -29.95 15.40
CA ARG A 151 4.36 -29.97 16.82
C ARG A 151 4.38 -28.59 17.44
N TYR A 152 4.26 -28.52 18.76
CA TYR A 152 4.53 -27.28 19.49
C TYR A 152 5.96 -26.83 19.26
N HIS A 153 6.12 -25.54 19.02
CA HIS A 153 7.42 -24.88 18.99
C HIS A 153 7.72 -24.21 20.31
N GLU A 154 6.75 -23.46 20.83
CA GLU A 154 6.87 -22.74 22.08
C GLU A 154 5.48 -22.47 22.67
N ILE A 155 5.38 -22.39 23.97
CA ILE A 155 4.19 -21.95 24.72
C ILE A 155 4.62 -20.77 25.58
N ARG A 156 4.05 -19.58 25.32
CA ARG A 156 4.26 -18.36 26.09
C ARG A 156 2.97 -18.04 26.81
N ASN A 157 3.02 -17.94 28.13
CA ASN A 157 1.81 -17.78 28.91
C ASN A 157 1.92 -16.59 29.87
N TYR A 158 0.97 -15.68 29.78
CA TYR A 158 0.94 -14.41 30.50
C TYR A 158 -0.41 -14.23 31.21
N PRO A 159 -0.53 -13.29 32.17
CA PRO A 159 -1.78 -13.09 32.92
C PRO A 159 -3.00 -12.73 32.05
N GLU A 160 -2.80 -12.02 30.94
CA GLU A 160 -3.86 -11.52 30.07
C GLU A 160 -3.94 -12.24 28.72
N ASN A 161 -2.92 -13.02 28.36
CA ASN A 161 -2.90 -13.81 27.13
C ASN A 161 -2.14 -15.13 27.27
N THR A 162 -2.52 -16.08 26.43
CA THR A 162 -1.82 -17.37 26.24
C THR A 162 -1.50 -17.50 24.78
N ASP A 163 -0.21 -17.60 24.44
CA ASP A 163 0.28 -17.75 23.08
C ASP A 163 0.84 -19.15 22.86
N VAL A 164 0.30 -19.85 21.90
CA VAL A 164 0.73 -21.18 21.52
C VAL A 164 1.32 -21.13 20.13
N ILE A 165 2.63 -21.33 20.02
CA ILE A 165 3.34 -21.33 18.76
C ILE A 165 3.48 -22.76 18.26
N VAL A 166 2.93 -23.04 17.09
CA VAL A 166 2.93 -24.37 16.47
C VAL A 166 3.73 -24.36 15.18
N ASN A 167 4.60 -25.32 15.03
CA ASN A 167 5.27 -25.61 13.76
C ASN A 167 4.38 -26.56 12.95
N TYR A 168 3.65 -26.00 11.98
CA TYR A 168 2.84 -26.75 11.03
C TYR A 168 3.68 -27.21 9.87
N THR A 169 3.69 -28.50 9.59
CA THR A 169 4.44 -29.06 8.47
C THR A 169 3.48 -29.60 7.41
N TYR A 170 3.68 -29.15 6.17
CA TYR A 170 2.93 -29.56 5.00
C TYR A 170 3.79 -30.40 4.06
N GLU A 171 3.24 -31.47 3.53
CA GLU A 171 3.94 -32.40 2.64
C GLU A 171 3.29 -32.45 1.25
N ASN A 172 4.11 -32.22 0.22
CA ASN A 172 3.76 -32.39 -1.18
C ASN A 172 4.82 -33.27 -1.86
N LYS A 173 4.50 -34.49 -2.16
CA LYS A 173 5.47 -35.44 -2.74
C LYS A 173 5.97 -35.01 -4.12
N TYR A 174 5.17 -34.27 -4.88
CA TYR A 174 5.44 -33.91 -6.27
C TYR A 174 5.12 -32.41 -6.52
N PRO A 175 5.92 -31.50 -6.00
CA PRO A 175 5.68 -30.08 -6.20
C PRO A 175 5.90 -29.70 -7.66
N SER A 176 4.91 -29.07 -8.28
CA SER A 176 5.01 -28.55 -9.65
C SER A 176 5.86 -27.28 -9.75
N ASN A 177 5.93 -26.52 -8.66
CA ASN A 177 6.78 -25.35 -8.50
C ASN A 177 7.67 -25.59 -7.27
N ARG A 178 8.98 -25.41 -7.44
CA ARG A 178 9.96 -25.68 -6.38
C ARG A 178 10.22 -24.48 -5.47
N GLY A 179 9.70 -23.29 -5.84
CA GLY A 179 9.92 -22.05 -5.09
C GLY A 179 11.32 -21.46 -5.33
N GLY A 180 11.68 -20.46 -4.55
CA GLY A 180 12.94 -19.74 -4.63
C GLY A 180 14.00 -20.23 -3.64
N GLY A 181 15.09 -19.46 -3.49
CA GLY A 181 16.24 -19.79 -2.67
C GLY A 181 15.97 -19.95 -1.16
N ALA A 182 14.86 -19.40 -0.67
CA ALA A 182 14.45 -19.56 0.73
C ALA A 182 13.81 -20.94 1.03
N ILE A 183 13.49 -21.74 0.00
CA ILE A 183 12.90 -23.07 0.14
C ILE A 183 13.97 -24.16 0.01
N THR A 184 14.39 -24.70 1.14
CA THR A 184 15.42 -25.76 1.17
C THR A 184 14.93 -27.08 0.56
N ASP A 185 13.68 -27.47 0.83
CA ASP A 185 13.06 -28.66 0.21
C ASP A 185 11.58 -28.35 -0.08
N SER A 186 11.26 -28.21 -1.35
CA SER A 186 9.89 -27.90 -1.81
C SER A 186 8.83 -28.96 -1.52
N ARG A 187 9.24 -30.16 -1.14
CA ARG A 187 8.34 -31.25 -0.76
C ARG A 187 7.81 -31.09 0.67
N ILE A 188 8.55 -30.37 1.52
CA ILE A 188 8.25 -30.25 2.95
C ILE A 188 8.36 -28.78 3.35
N ILE A 189 7.22 -28.19 3.70
CA ILE A 189 7.14 -26.80 4.10
C ILE A 189 6.72 -26.71 5.55
N SER A 190 7.52 -26.04 6.36
CA SER A 190 7.20 -25.76 7.76
C SER A 190 6.90 -24.29 7.94
N VAL A 191 5.81 -23.98 8.64
CA VAL A 191 5.41 -22.62 9.00
C VAL A 191 5.13 -22.53 10.50
N LEU A 192 5.65 -21.50 11.15
CA LEU A 192 5.36 -21.22 12.54
C LEU A 192 4.16 -20.28 12.62
N VAL A 193 3.13 -20.71 13.33
CA VAL A 193 1.94 -19.89 13.55
C VAL A 193 1.75 -19.70 15.04
N GLN A 194 1.61 -18.46 15.47
CA GLN A 194 1.18 -18.13 16.82
C GLN A 194 -0.34 -18.08 16.88
N HIS A 195 -0.91 -18.78 17.84
CA HIS A 195 -2.29 -18.70 18.26
C HIS A 195 -2.34 -17.96 19.59
N SER A 196 -3.02 -16.84 19.63
CA SER A 196 -3.15 -16.03 20.85
C SER A 196 -4.59 -16.08 21.36
N LEU A 197 -4.75 -16.43 22.62
CA LEU A 197 -5.99 -16.36 23.38
C LEU A 197 -5.87 -15.19 24.35
N ILE A 198 -6.72 -14.18 24.23
CA ILE A 198 -6.61 -12.93 24.98
C ILE A 198 -7.87 -12.72 25.81
N ARG A 199 -7.69 -12.29 27.05
CA ARG A 199 -8.79 -11.87 27.89
C ARG A 199 -9.50 -10.66 27.29
N MET A 200 -10.82 -10.70 27.21
CA MET A 200 -11.61 -9.54 26.78
C MET A 200 -11.38 -8.36 27.73
N PRO A 201 -10.91 -7.19 27.22
CA PRO A 201 -10.71 -6.01 28.07
C PRO A 201 -11.98 -5.60 28.82
N LYS A 202 -11.82 -5.16 30.06
CA LYS A 202 -12.91 -4.65 30.90
C LYS A 202 -12.50 -3.33 31.51
N ASN A 203 -13.02 -2.26 30.96
CA ASN A 203 -12.79 -0.90 31.40
C ASN A 203 -14.02 -0.03 31.09
N ASN A 204 -13.88 1.29 31.27
CA ASN A 204 -14.90 2.29 30.99
C ASN A 204 -14.67 2.98 29.63
N TYR A 205 -14.05 2.30 28.67
CA TYR A 205 -13.87 2.82 27.32
C TYR A 205 -15.23 3.15 26.69
N LYS A 206 -15.31 4.35 26.10
CA LYS A 206 -16.47 4.79 25.33
C LYS A 206 -16.12 4.77 23.85
N PRO A 207 -16.79 3.95 23.04
CA PRO A 207 -16.55 3.91 21.61
C PRO A 207 -16.90 5.25 20.96
N ARG A 208 -16.26 5.57 19.86
CA ARG A 208 -16.51 6.76 19.03
C ARG A 208 -16.93 6.34 17.65
N PHE A 209 -18.01 6.91 17.15
CA PHE A 209 -18.49 6.59 15.81
C PHE A 209 -17.51 7.03 14.73
N ASP A 210 -17.50 6.29 13.63
CA ASP A 210 -16.82 6.65 12.42
C ASP A 210 -17.45 7.86 11.75
N ASP A 211 -16.65 8.61 11.02
CA ASP A 211 -17.08 9.64 10.10
C ASP A 211 -16.29 9.51 8.80
N THR A 212 -16.99 9.35 7.69
CA THR A 212 -16.38 9.10 6.38
C THR A 212 -15.50 10.24 5.86
N ARG A 213 -15.58 11.42 6.47
CA ARG A 213 -14.76 12.60 6.17
C ARG A 213 -13.33 12.49 6.74
N ILE A 214 -13.11 11.54 7.69
CA ILE A 214 -11.85 11.38 8.41
C ILE A 214 -11.40 9.92 8.34
N GLY A 215 -10.15 9.68 7.99
CA GLY A 215 -9.61 8.34 7.73
C GLY A 215 -9.19 7.56 8.97
N TYR A 216 -10.09 6.79 9.54
CA TYR A 216 -9.79 5.83 10.59
C TYR A 216 -10.03 4.39 10.15
N PHE A 217 -9.24 3.45 10.69
CA PHE A 217 -9.63 2.04 10.69
C PHE A 217 -10.84 1.86 11.60
N THR A 218 -11.78 1.02 11.19
CA THR A 218 -13.05 0.86 11.88
C THR A 218 -13.33 -0.58 12.29
N THR A 219 -14.02 -0.71 13.42
CA THR A 219 -14.71 -1.93 13.81
C THR A 219 -16.15 -1.82 13.34
N GLN A 220 -16.51 -2.60 12.32
CA GLN A 220 -17.79 -2.50 11.62
C GLN A 220 -18.82 -3.45 12.20
N THR A 221 -19.98 -2.92 12.52
CA THR A 221 -21.11 -3.65 13.10
C THR A 221 -22.43 -3.08 12.59
N ASN A 222 -23.40 -3.95 12.31
CA ASN A 222 -24.77 -3.53 11.99
C ASN A 222 -25.67 -3.71 13.21
N ASP A 223 -26.41 -2.66 13.59
CA ASP A 223 -27.43 -2.74 14.63
C ASP A 223 -28.73 -3.36 14.05
N MET A 224 -29.04 -4.56 14.52
CA MET A 224 -30.22 -5.32 14.06
C MET A 224 -31.46 -5.01 14.90
N THR A 225 -31.35 -4.15 15.92
CA THR A 225 -32.41 -3.77 16.84
C THR A 225 -32.86 -2.33 16.66
N THR A 226 -32.19 -1.57 15.81
CA THR A 226 -32.67 -0.25 15.41
C THR A 226 -33.81 -0.34 14.40
N ILE A 227 -34.73 0.61 14.47
CA ILE A 227 -35.75 0.86 13.46
C ILE A 227 -35.39 2.04 12.56
N ASP A 228 -34.20 2.60 12.73
CA ASP A 228 -33.70 3.70 11.92
C ASP A 228 -33.41 3.24 10.50
N ARG A 229 -33.42 4.19 9.58
CA ARG A 229 -33.15 3.95 8.16
C ARG A 229 -31.75 3.40 7.91
N VAL A 230 -30.79 3.75 8.76
CA VAL A 230 -29.40 3.34 8.69
C VAL A 230 -29.08 2.51 9.92
N ASN A 231 -28.56 1.32 9.72
CA ASN A 231 -28.27 0.37 10.78
C ASN A 231 -26.77 0.09 10.99
N TYR A 232 -25.87 0.70 10.22
CA TYR A 232 -24.44 0.53 10.50
C TYR A 232 -24.05 1.27 11.79
N ARG A 233 -23.16 0.65 12.55
CA ARG A 233 -22.72 1.07 13.86
C ARG A 233 -21.21 0.94 13.94
N ASP A 234 -20.53 1.67 13.04
CA ASP A 234 -19.09 1.56 12.88
C ASP A 234 -18.37 2.45 13.88
N PHE A 235 -17.39 1.90 14.57
CA PHE A 235 -16.57 2.61 15.53
C PHE A 235 -15.15 2.75 15.03
N ILE A 236 -14.54 3.94 15.20
CA ILE A 236 -13.12 4.12 14.93
C ILE A 236 -12.28 3.29 15.90
N ASN A 237 -11.18 2.74 15.40
CA ASN A 237 -10.21 2.05 16.24
C ASN A 237 -9.30 3.09 16.88
N ARG A 238 -9.26 3.13 18.23
CA ARG A 238 -8.43 4.09 18.98
C ARG A 238 -8.06 3.60 20.36
N TRP A 239 -7.00 4.14 20.93
CA TRP A 239 -6.58 3.87 22.30
C TRP A 239 -7.51 4.52 23.32
N HIS A 240 -7.62 3.90 24.51
CA HIS A 240 -8.32 4.47 25.66
C HIS A 240 -7.42 5.49 26.35
N LEU A 241 -7.55 6.74 25.96
CA LEU A 241 -6.77 7.85 26.49
C LEU A 241 -7.67 8.79 27.31
N VAL A 242 -7.35 8.99 28.60
CA VAL A 242 -8.13 9.82 29.54
C VAL A 242 -7.19 10.72 30.33
N LYS A 243 -7.48 12.01 30.42
CA LYS A 243 -6.69 12.97 31.20
C LYS A 243 -6.67 12.56 32.68
N LYS A 244 -5.51 12.58 33.29
CA LYS A 244 -5.32 12.33 34.71
C LYS A 244 -5.94 13.44 35.56
N ASP A 245 -5.92 14.67 35.05
CA ASP A 245 -6.54 15.84 35.68
C ASP A 245 -7.34 16.59 34.58
N SER A 246 -8.64 16.36 34.57
CA SER A 246 -9.54 16.95 33.59
C SER A 246 -9.77 18.45 33.77
N SER A 247 -9.34 19.04 34.91
CA SER A 247 -9.44 20.47 35.18
C SER A 247 -8.33 21.29 34.50
N LYS A 248 -7.29 20.64 34.01
CA LYS A 248 -6.15 21.30 33.37
C LYS A 248 -6.29 21.31 31.86
N ASP A 249 -5.91 22.39 31.23
CA ASP A 249 -5.83 22.49 29.78
C ASP A 249 -4.85 21.44 29.24
N LEU A 250 -3.68 21.29 29.89
CA LEU A 250 -2.67 20.30 29.53
C LEU A 250 -2.42 19.33 30.70
N SER A 251 -2.71 18.06 30.52
CA SER A 251 -2.57 17.00 31.52
C SER A 251 -1.91 15.75 30.96
N GLU A 252 -1.12 15.06 31.76
CA GLU A 252 -0.74 13.68 31.42
C GLU A 252 -1.98 12.77 31.35
N PRO A 253 -1.99 11.73 30.53
CA PRO A 253 -3.02 10.71 30.58
C PRO A 253 -2.90 9.83 31.83
N VAL A 254 -3.99 9.21 32.23
CA VAL A 254 -3.98 8.18 33.29
C VAL A 254 -3.03 7.05 32.92
N GLN A 255 -3.06 6.63 31.66
CA GLN A 255 -2.16 5.63 31.09
C GLN A 255 -1.70 6.12 29.72
N PRO A 256 -0.41 6.43 29.53
CA PRO A 256 0.14 6.79 28.24
C PRO A 256 0.22 5.56 27.30
N ILE A 257 0.24 5.81 25.99
CA ILE A 257 0.55 4.82 24.99
C ILE A 257 2.07 4.60 25.03
N ILE A 258 2.52 3.45 25.53
CA ILE A 258 3.94 3.15 25.70
C ILE A 258 4.41 2.24 24.57
N TRP A 259 5.47 2.66 23.88
CA TRP A 259 6.17 1.86 22.89
C TRP A 259 7.51 1.40 23.42
N TRP A 260 7.78 0.11 23.35
CA TRP A 260 9.04 -0.48 23.74
C TRP A 260 9.89 -0.77 22.50
N ILE A 261 11.04 -0.12 22.39
CA ILE A 261 12.03 -0.39 21.35
C ILE A 261 12.73 -1.69 21.74
N GLU A 262 12.55 -2.75 20.92
CA GLU A 262 13.14 -4.06 21.21
C GLU A 262 14.67 -4.00 21.26
N ASN A 263 15.27 -4.78 22.14
CA ASN A 263 16.72 -4.80 22.35
C ASN A 263 17.52 -5.35 21.15
N THR A 264 16.87 -5.97 20.16
CA THR A 264 17.45 -6.35 18.85
C THR A 264 17.73 -5.16 17.93
N THR A 265 17.17 -3.99 18.24
CA THR A 265 17.37 -2.76 17.44
C THR A 265 18.80 -2.26 17.59
N PRO A 266 19.52 -1.96 16.47
CA PRO A 266 20.87 -1.38 16.50
C PRO A 266 20.93 -0.13 17.37
N TYR A 267 22.00 0.01 18.16
CA TYR A 267 22.11 1.09 19.14
C TYR A 267 21.99 2.48 18.54
N GLU A 268 22.59 2.69 17.36
CA GLU A 268 22.61 3.95 16.61
C GLU A 268 21.23 4.37 16.08
N LEU A 269 20.27 3.43 15.95
CA LEU A 269 18.94 3.69 15.44
C LEU A 269 17.87 3.92 16.54
N ARG A 270 18.18 3.56 17.80
CA ARG A 270 17.20 3.61 18.92
C ARG A 270 16.65 5.00 19.17
N ASN A 271 17.51 6.03 19.14
CA ASN A 271 17.07 7.42 19.33
C ASN A 271 16.23 7.91 18.15
N ILE A 272 16.55 7.50 16.94
CA ILE A 272 15.79 7.86 15.74
C ILE A 272 14.35 7.31 15.81
N ILE A 273 14.21 6.05 16.21
CA ILE A 273 12.89 5.41 16.41
C ILE A 273 12.13 6.13 17.53
N LYS A 274 12.81 6.48 18.61
CA LYS A 274 12.19 7.25 19.70
C LYS A 274 11.66 8.60 19.22
N ASP A 275 12.45 9.33 18.43
CA ASP A 275 12.06 10.63 17.87
C ASP A 275 10.80 10.49 16.99
N GLY A 276 10.73 9.45 16.15
CA GLY A 276 9.56 9.15 15.33
C GLY A 276 8.30 8.89 16.17
N VAL A 277 8.40 8.07 17.22
CA VAL A 277 7.27 7.79 18.12
C VAL A 277 6.80 9.04 18.85
N GLU A 278 7.73 9.75 19.50
CA GLU A 278 7.39 10.86 20.41
C GLU A 278 6.99 12.14 19.67
N SER A 279 7.28 12.26 18.37
CA SER A 279 6.83 13.39 17.52
C SER A 279 5.29 13.49 17.45
N TRP A 280 4.56 12.40 17.64
CA TRP A 280 3.10 12.42 17.73
C TRP A 280 2.57 13.22 18.93
N ASN A 281 3.40 13.46 19.96
CA ASN A 281 2.98 14.32 21.08
C ASN A 281 2.61 15.74 20.65
N ILE A 282 3.11 16.23 19.52
CA ILE A 282 2.71 17.52 18.93
C ILE A 282 1.18 17.55 18.72
N ALA A 283 0.63 16.48 18.16
CA ALA A 283 -0.81 16.35 17.92
C ALA A 283 -1.60 16.16 19.22
N PHE A 284 -1.09 15.39 20.16
CA PHE A 284 -1.74 15.16 21.43
C PHE A 284 -1.72 16.38 22.37
N GLU A 285 -0.65 17.18 22.34
CA GLU A 285 -0.55 18.42 23.12
C GLU A 285 -1.56 19.47 22.64
N ALA A 286 -1.82 19.53 21.33
CA ALA A 286 -2.82 20.43 20.76
C ALA A 286 -4.25 20.17 21.30
N ILE A 287 -4.53 18.95 21.75
CA ILE A 287 -5.81 18.53 22.35
C ILE A 287 -5.73 18.37 23.87
N GLY A 288 -4.65 18.86 24.47
CA GLY A 288 -4.48 18.96 25.92
C GLY A 288 -3.94 17.72 26.61
N PHE A 289 -3.25 16.81 25.88
CA PHE A 289 -2.52 15.69 26.50
C PHE A 289 -1.01 15.89 26.43
N LYS A 290 -0.34 15.91 27.57
CA LYS A 290 1.11 15.93 27.67
C LYS A 290 1.64 14.50 27.82
N ASN A 291 2.71 14.16 27.09
CA ASN A 291 3.31 12.82 27.14
C ASN A 291 2.27 11.70 26.90
N ALA A 292 1.39 11.90 25.91
CA ALA A 292 0.37 10.92 25.56
C ALA A 292 0.96 9.63 25.00
N ILE A 293 2.06 9.76 24.26
CA ILE A 293 2.80 8.66 23.65
C ILE A 293 4.26 8.74 24.08
N VAL A 294 4.84 7.60 24.50
CA VAL A 294 6.18 7.55 25.10
C VAL A 294 6.93 6.34 24.55
N ALA A 295 8.15 6.56 24.07
CA ALA A 295 9.06 5.49 23.69
C ALA A 295 9.99 5.11 24.85
N LYS A 296 10.16 3.83 25.10
CA LYS A 296 11.05 3.26 26.11
C LYS A 296 11.95 2.20 25.48
N GLN A 297 13.17 2.11 25.95
CA GLN A 297 14.08 1.04 25.54
C GLN A 297 13.77 -0.25 26.33
N MET A 298 13.58 -1.36 25.64
CA MET A 298 13.51 -2.68 26.26
C MET A 298 14.87 -3.03 26.87
N PRO A 299 14.95 -3.35 28.18
CA PRO A 299 16.18 -3.77 28.83
C PRO A 299 16.77 -5.04 28.17
N ASP A 300 18.08 -5.14 28.10
CA ASP A 300 18.75 -6.32 27.53
C ASP A 300 18.52 -7.58 28.38
N ASP A 301 18.22 -7.40 29.69
CA ASP A 301 17.90 -8.44 30.67
C ASP A 301 16.37 -8.56 30.93
N ALA A 302 15.54 -8.04 30.04
CA ALA A 302 14.09 -8.09 30.20
C ALA A 302 13.60 -9.53 30.36
N THR A 303 12.77 -9.75 31.36
CA THR A 303 12.16 -11.06 31.66
C THR A 303 10.82 -11.29 30.96
N TRP A 304 10.36 -10.30 30.20
CA TRP A 304 9.14 -10.37 29.41
C TRP A 304 9.47 -10.49 27.92
N ASN A 305 8.54 -11.04 27.14
CA ASN A 305 8.66 -11.23 25.70
C ASN A 305 7.80 -10.19 24.93
N PRO A 306 8.26 -9.68 23.79
CA PRO A 306 7.47 -8.78 22.94
C PRO A 306 6.09 -9.33 22.51
N ALA A 307 5.83 -10.62 22.61
CA ALA A 307 4.51 -11.21 22.36
C ALA A 307 3.50 -11.00 23.49
N ASP A 308 3.91 -10.48 24.65
CA ASP A 308 3.03 -10.16 25.75
C ASP A 308 2.25 -8.87 25.45
N ILE A 309 0.92 -8.98 25.30
CA ILE A 309 0.04 -7.87 24.92
C ILE A 309 0.06 -6.65 25.84
N ARG A 310 0.72 -6.74 26.99
CA ARG A 310 0.91 -5.60 27.89
C ARG A 310 1.97 -4.62 27.39
N TYR A 311 2.73 -4.97 26.35
CA TYR A 311 3.88 -4.21 25.85
C TYR A 311 3.77 -4.00 24.34
N ASN A 312 3.35 -2.82 23.89
CA ASN A 312 3.46 -2.48 22.47
C ASN A 312 4.93 -2.40 22.10
N THR A 313 5.34 -3.09 21.04
CA THR A 313 6.76 -3.21 20.70
C THR A 313 7.08 -2.75 19.29
N ILE A 314 8.23 -2.08 19.14
CA ILE A 314 8.85 -1.83 17.84
C ILE A 314 10.00 -2.83 17.70
N ARG A 315 9.82 -3.77 16.78
CA ARG A 315 10.67 -4.94 16.60
C ARG A 315 11.55 -4.79 15.37
N TRP A 316 12.81 -5.13 15.54
CA TRP A 316 13.80 -5.16 14.47
C TRP A 316 14.09 -6.60 14.06
N PHE A 317 13.96 -6.92 12.77
CA PHE A 317 14.15 -8.30 12.31
C PHE A 317 14.93 -8.37 11.00
N ILE A 318 15.60 -9.51 10.76
CA ILE A 318 16.32 -9.80 9.53
C ILE A 318 15.51 -10.82 8.73
N GLN A 319 15.18 -10.47 7.48
CA GLN A 319 14.50 -11.37 6.56
C GLN A 319 15.13 -11.29 5.18
N PRO A 320 15.64 -12.41 4.62
CA PRO A 320 16.19 -12.39 3.27
C PRO A 320 15.15 -12.01 2.22
N GLY A 321 15.46 -11.03 1.38
CA GLY A 321 14.69 -10.72 0.17
C GLY A 321 13.44 -9.86 0.33
N SER A 322 13.15 -9.34 1.53
CA SER A 322 12.09 -8.35 1.68
C SER A 322 12.35 -7.42 2.85
N GLY A 323 12.44 -6.14 2.59
CA GLY A 323 12.52 -5.11 3.62
C GLY A 323 11.18 -4.42 3.71
N TYR A 324 10.35 -4.75 4.68
CA TYR A 324 9.09 -4.07 4.92
C TYR A 324 8.99 -3.58 6.36
N ALA A 325 8.17 -2.55 6.56
CA ALA A 325 7.65 -2.18 7.86
C ALA A 325 6.13 -2.40 7.87
N VAL A 326 5.58 -2.72 9.02
CA VAL A 326 4.14 -2.85 9.21
C VAL A 326 3.80 -2.61 10.68
N GLY A 327 2.78 -1.80 10.91
CA GLY A 327 2.25 -1.48 12.24
C GLY A 327 0.85 -2.06 12.48
N PRO A 328 0.70 -3.40 12.64
CA PRO A 328 -0.61 -3.95 12.97
C PRO A 328 -1.01 -3.58 14.39
N SER A 329 -2.26 -3.17 14.53
CA SER A 329 -2.91 -2.95 15.83
C SER A 329 -4.03 -3.96 16.06
N ARG A 330 -4.37 -4.18 17.33
CA ARG A 330 -5.41 -5.12 17.75
C ARG A 330 -6.53 -4.36 18.44
N ALA A 331 -7.71 -4.39 17.82
CA ALA A 331 -8.90 -3.74 18.32
C ALA A 331 -9.89 -4.74 18.91
N ASN A 332 -10.59 -4.32 19.95
CA ASN A 332 -11.72 -5.04 20.49
C ASN A 332 -12.84 -5.09 19.44
N PRO A 333 -13.28 -6.30 19.01
CA PRO A 333 -14.25 -6.46 17.92
C PRO A 333 -15.65 -5.92 18.21
N TYR A 334 -15.92 -5.49 19.44
CA TYR A 334 -17.23 -4.93 19.83
C TYR A 334 -17.27 -3.41 19.88
N ASN A 335 -16.12 -2.74 20.13
CA ASN A 335 -16.14 -1.31 20.42
C ASN A 335 -14.98 -0.52 19.80
N GLY A 336 -14.04 -1.16 19.10
CA GLY A 336 -12.90 -0.51 18.46
C GLY A 336 -11.79 -0.05 19.41
N GLU A 337 -11.82 -0.41 20.70
CA GLU A 337 -10.71 -0.10 21.62
C GLU A 337 -9.44 -0.84 21.18
N LEU A 338 -8.37 -0.09 20.94
CA LEU A 338 -7.04 -0.66 20.73
C LEU A 338 -6.45 -1.09 22.07
N TYR A 339 -5.90 -2.30 22.13
CA TYR A 339 -5.35 -2.85 23.38
C TYR A 339 -3.92 -3.37 23.21
N ASP A 340 -3.44 -3.48 21.98
CA ASP A 340 -2.09 -3.92 21.67
C ASP A 340 -1.70 -3.55 20.24
N ALA A 341 -0.42 -3.27 20.01
CA ALA A 341 0.13 -3.04 18.69
C ALA A 341 1.62 -3.41 18.65
N ASP A 342 2.06 -3.98 17.52
CA ASP A 342 3.47 -4.30 17.25
C ASP A 342 3.88 -3.68 15.92
N ILE A 343 4.91 -2.86 15.91
CA ILE A 343 5.54 -2.37 14.68
C ILE A 343 6.74 -3.27 14.40
N ARG A 344 6.90 -3.67 13.15
CA ARG A 344 8.01 -4.51 12.69
C ARG A 344 8.75 -3.82 11.57
N ILE A 345 10.05 -3.63 11.74
CA ILE A 345 10.92 -2.97 10.77
C ILE A 345 11.99 -3.97 10.35
N ALA A 346 12.10 -4.22 9.05
CA ALA A 346 13.13 -5.09 8.51
C ALA A 346 14.49 -4.38 8.52
N ALA A 347 15.53 -5.09 8.97
CA ALA A 347 16.89 -4.55 9.08
C ALA A 347 17.46 -4.08 7.74
N ASP A 348 17.06 -4.70 6.65
CA ASP A 348 17.49 -4.33 5.31
C ASP A 348 16.79 -3.06 4.78
N PHE A 349 15.86 -2.45 5.53
CA PHE A 349 15.36 -1.12 5.21
C PHE A 349 16.51 -0.09 5.12
N VAL A 350 17.40 -0.04 6.11
CA VAL A 350 18.53 0.89 6.11
C VAL A 350 19.60 0.52 5.09
N THR A 351 19.84 -0.78 4.88
CA THR A 351 20.91 -1.22 3.95
C THR A 351 20.44 -1.29 2.50
N SER A 352 19.14 -1.37 2.26
CA SER A 352 18.60 -1.61 0.93
C SER A 352 18.72 -0.41 -0.01
N PHE A 353 18.77 0.84 0.50
CA PHE A 353 18.98 1.98 -0.38
C PHE A 353 20.42 2.09 -0.89
N TYR A 354 21.38 1.40 -0.26
CA TYR A 354 22.73 1.20 -0.81
C TYR A 354 22.78 0.09 -1.85
N LYS A 355 21.79 -0.80 -1.88
CA LYS A 355 21.74 -1.85 -2.88
C LYS A 355 21.38 -1.24 -4.22
N GLU A 356 22.05 -1.72 -5.23
CA GLU A 356 21.76 -1.36 -6.61
C GLU A 356 20.44 -2.01 -7.03
N PHE A 357 19.40 -1.18 -7.18
CA PHE A 357 18.13 -1.65 -7.73
C PHE A 357 18.23 -1.63 -9.26
N ASP A 358 18.25 -2.79 -9.87
CA ASP A 358 18.18 -2.92 -11.31
C ASP A 358 16.76 -3.41 -11.69
N GLU A 359 16.00 -2.54 -12.37
CA GLU A 359 14.77 -2.97 -13.01
C GLU A 359 15.11 -3.56 -14.38
N TYR A 360 15.08 -4.89 -14.48
CA TYR A 360 15.25 -5.56 -15.77
C TYR A 360 14.04 -5.29 -16.63
N VAL A 361 14.28 -4.62 -17.75
CA VAL A 361 13.23 -4.34 -18.72
C VAL A 361 12.99 -5.59 -19.55
N VAL A 362 11.81 -6.17 -19.37
CA VAL A 362 11.32 -7.23 -20.25
C VAL A 362 10.77 -6.60 -21.53
N PRO A 363 11.07 -7.12 -22.73
CA PRO A 363 10.51 -6.62 -23.98
C PRO A 363 8.98 -6.56 -23.94
N VAL A 364 8.39 -5.44 -24.41
CA VAL A 364 6.94 -5.30 -24.51
C VAL A 364 6.44 -6.15 -25.68
N THR A 365 5.61 -7.15 -25.39
CA THR A 365 4.99 -8.02 -26.40
C THR A 365 3.59 -7.50 -26.78
N GLU A 366 3.10 -7.90 -27.98
CA GLU A 366 1.71 -7.61 -28.37
C GLU A 366 0.70 -8.25 -27.41
N ASP A 367 1.05 -9.40 -26.83
CA ASP A 367 0.24 -10.06 -25.79
C ASP A 367 0.14 -9.22 -24.52
N GLU A 368 1.21 -8.52 -24.11
CA GLU A 368 1.16 -7.59 -22.96
C GLU A 368 0.23 -6.39 -23.23
N ILE A 369 0.28 -5.83 -24.46
CA ILE A 369 -0.63 -4.74 -24.85
C ILE A 369 -2.07 -5.23 -24.80
N THR A 370 -2.34 -6.44 -25.31
CA THR A 370 -3.67 -7.05 -25.27
C THR A 370 -4.10 -7.39 -23.85
N GLN A 371 -3.20 -7.91 -23.02
CA GLN A 371 -3.46 -8.22 -21.61
C GLN A 371 -3.72 -6.97 -20.78
N LEU A 372 -3.11 -5.82 -21.09
CA LEU A 372 -3.40 -4.55 -20.45
C LEU A 372 -4.88 -4.15 -20.61
N TRP A 373 -5.50 -4.44 -21.75
CA TRP A 373 -6.93 -4.19 -21.98
C TRP A 373 -7.86 -5.13 -21.17
N HIS A 374 -7.41 -6.37 -20.90
CA HIS A 374 -8.23 -7.40 -20.27
C HIS A 374 -7.96 -7.61 -18.77
N ASN A 375 -6.73 -7.34 -18.28
CA ASN A 375 -6.28 -7.76 -16.94
C ASN A 375 -6.04 -6.62 -15.94
N HIS A 376 -6.12 -5.36 -16.33
CA HIS A 376 -5.84 -4.24 -15.41
C HIS A 376 -6.85 -4.09 -14.26
N ASP A 377 -7.98 -4.80 -14.30
CA ASP A 377 -8.98 -4.76 -13.24
C ASP A 377 -8.83 -5.87 -12.19
N GLU A 378 -7.98 -6.87 -12.43
CA GLU A 378 -7.81 -8.03 -11.56
C GLU A 378 -6.48 -8.08 -10.80
N GLN A 379 -5.68 -7.02 -10.81
CA GLN A 379 -4.61 -6.96 -9.83
C GLN A 379 -5.24 -6.85 -8.45
N ASN A 380 -5.19 -7.97 -7.76
CA ASN A 380 -5.71 -8.22 -6.43
C ASN A 380 -5.45 -7.04 -5.50
N HIS A 381 -6.45 -6.22 -5.28
CA HIS A 381 -6.56 -5.41 -4.08
C HIS A 381 -7.00 -6.29 -2.89
N ASP A 382 -6.34 -7.45 -2.71
CA ASP A 382 -6.39 -8.21 -1.46
C ASP A 382 -5.53 -7.52 -0.37
N ALA A 383 -5.31 -6.23 -0.53
CA ALA A 383 -4.48 -5.42 0.36
C ALA A 383 -5.29 -4.70 1.45
N HIS A 384 -6.35 -5.30 1.96
CA HIS A 384 -6.82 -4.89 3.28
C HIS A 384 -5.84 -5.43 4.32
N GLY A 385 -4.70 -4.73 4.54
CA GLY A 385 -3.84 -4.97 5.67
C GLY A 385 -2.33 -5.06 5.49
N ALA A 386 -1.78 -4.80 4.31
CA ALA A 386 -0.33 -4.72 4.15
C ALA A 386 0.06 -3.32 3.64
N CYS A 387 0.56 -2.48 4.52
CA CYS A 387 1.27 -1.26 4.13
C CYS A 387 2.52 -1.66 3.33
N ASN A 388 2.65 -1.13 2.11
CA ASN A 388 3.83 -1.36 1.26
C ASN A 388 4.71 -0.10 1.16
N TYR A 389 4.48 0.88 2.05
CA TYR A 389 5.21 2.14 2.11
C TYR A 389 6.71 1.93 2.11
N SER A 390 7.21 1.09 3.01
CA SER A 390 8.64 0.85 3.17
C SER A 390 9.33 0.25 1.93
N ASP A 391 8.62 -0.56 1.12
CA ASP A 391 9.21 -1.15 -0.08
C ASP A 391 9.41 -0.11 -1.21
N HIS A 392 8.48 0.83 -1.32
CA HIS A 392 8.60 1.95 -2.26
C HIS A 392 9.53 3.04 -1.74
N LEU A 393 9.46 3.38 -0.44
CA LEU A 393 10.31 4.40 0.18
C LEU A 393 11.81 4.11 -0.01
N LYS A 394 12.23 2.84 -0.01
CA LYS A 394 13.62 2.47 -0.30
C LYS A 394 14.07 2.89 -1.70
N ARG A 395 13.20 2.75 -2.71
CA ARG A 395 13.49 3.16 -4.08
C ARG A 395 13.60 4.66 -4.16
N GLU A 396 12.65 5.37 -3.56
CA GLU A 396 12.67 6.81 -3.42
C GLU A 396 13.94 7.31 -2.71
N MET A 397 14.32 6.66 -1.61
CA MET A 397 15.55 6.99 -0.90
C MET A 397 16.79 6.74 -1.76
N ALA A 398 16.85 5.64 -2.51
CA ALA A 398 17.98 5.37 -3.39
C ALA A 398 18.08 6.41 -4.52
N TYR A 399 16.97 6.77 -5.13
CA TYR A 399 16.88 7.80 -6.16
C TYR A 399 17.26 9.18 -5.61
N GLY A 400 16.61 9.63 -4.54
CA GLY A 400 16.86 10.93 -3.93
C GLY A 400 18.31 11.10 -3.47
N TRP A 401 18.93 10.06 -2.91
CA TRP A 401 20.34 10.08 -2.56
C TRP A 401 21.24 10.31 -3.78
N ASN A 402 21.02 9.59 -4.87
CA ASN A 402 21.81 9.73 -6.10
C ASN A 402 21.61 11.10 -6.75
N GLN A 403 20.37 11.62 -6.75
CA GLN A 403 20.07 12.97 -7.22
C GLN A 403 20.82 14.04 -6.41
N LEU A 404 20.78 13.95 -5.09
CA LEU A 404 21.47 14.89 -4.20
C LEU A 404 23.01 14.84 -4.36
N LEU A 405 23.56 13.67 -4.66
CA LEU A 405 25.00 13.52 -4.95
C LEU A 405 25.39 14.17 -6.28
N ILE A 406 24.54 14.08 -7.31
CA ILE A 406 24.82 14.61 -8.66
C ILE A 406 24.65 16.13 -8.69
N ASN A 407 23.56 16.65 -8.14
CA ASN A 407 23.27 18.08 -8.14
C ASN A 407 24.05 18.88 -7.07
N GLY A 408 24.89 18.21 -6.27
CA GLY A 408 25.74 18.85 -5.26
C GLY A 408 25.02 19.23 -3.96
N GLY A 409 23.79 18.80 -3.75
CA GLY A 409 23.04 19.00 -2.50
C GLY A 409 23.64 18.24 -1.32
N LEU A 410 24.29 17.11 -1.58
CA LEU A 410 25.09 16.35 -0.63
C LEU A 410 26.52 16.12 -1.12
N LYS A 411 27.46 16.02 -0.19
CA LYS A 411 28.88 15.68 -0.49
C LYS A 411 29.15 14.17 -0.44
N GLY A 412 28.18 13.39 0.05
CA GLY A 412 28.33 11.95 0.26
C GLY A 412 29.15 11.61 1.52
N THR A 413 29.21 12.53 2.48
CA THR A 413 29.89 12.30 3.76
C THR A 413 29.07 11.35 4.66
N GLU A 414 29.74 10.75 5.66
CA GLU A 414 29.05 9.94 6.66
C GLU A 414 28.00 10.75 7.44
N GLU A 415 28.23 12.05 7.63
CA GLU A 415 27.28 12.95 8.29
C GLU A 415 26.03 13.20 7.42
N ASP A 416 26.20 13.42 6.11
CA ASP A 416 25.09 13.53 5.16
C ASP A 416 24.24 12.29 5.18
N LEU A 417 24.90 11.12 5.18
CA LEU A 417 24.26 9.83 5.20
C LEU A 417 23.45 9.62 6.51
N LYS A 418 24.05 9.92 7.66
CA LYS A 418 23.36 9.81 8.95
C LYS A 418 22.12 10.70 9.00
N ARG A 419 22.22 11.94 8.51
CA ARG A 419 21.08 12.88 8.44
C ARG A 419 19.98 12.35 7.51
N TYR A 420 20.36 11.83 6.36
CA TYR A 420 19.45 11.28 5.37
C TYR A 420 18.66 10.08 5.94
N VAL A 421 19.39 9.11 6.49
CA VAL A 421 18.80 7.93 7.15
C VAL A 421 17.94 8.32 8.33
N HIS A 422 18.37 9.31 9.13
CA HIS A 422 17.62 9.80 10.27
C HIS A 422 16.23 10.30 9.84
N GLN A 423 16.15 11.20 8.86
CA GLN A 423 14.87 11.76 8.42
C GLN A 423 13.97 10.67 7.81
N GLY A 424 14.51 9.78 6.94
CA GLY A 424 13.72 8.72 6.31
C GLY A 424 13.22 7.67 7.31
N LEU A 425 14.00 7.34 8.33
CA LEU A 425 13.55 6.41 9.37
C LEU A 425 12.54 7.04 10.35
N VAL A 426 12.68 8.33 10.67
CA VAL A 426 11.67 9.08 11.45
C VAL A 426 10.35 9.11 10.71
N ASP A 427 10.36 9.40 9.41
CA ASP A 427 9.17 9.42 8.56
C ASP A 427 8.48 8.05 8.56
N LEU A 428 9.22 6.96 8.32
CA LEU A 428 8.70 5.60 8.37
C LEU A 428 8.05 5.27 9.73
N VAL A 429 8.75 5.59 10.83
CA VAL A 429 8.23 5.30 12.18
C VAL A 429 6.99 6.12 12.49
N LEU A 430 6.96 7.41 12.10
CA LEU A 430 5.77 8.26 12.23
C LEU A 430 4.57 7.66 11.49
N HIS A 431 4.77 7.22 10.25
CA HIS A 431 3.74 6.59 9.42
C HIS A 431 3.19 5.32 10.09
N GLU A 432 4.07 4.38 10.47
CA GLU A 432 3.64 3.12 11.08
C GLU A 432 2.96 3.32 12.45
N VAL A 433 3.44 4.27 13.25
CA VAL A 433 2.79 4.66 14.50
C VAL A 433 1.41 5.25 14.22
N GLY A 434 1.26 6.07 13.18
CA GLY A 434 -0.03 6.62 12.75
C GLY A 434 -1.08 5.53 12.51
N HIS A 435 -0.72 4.43 11.84
CA HIS A 435 -1.59 3.27 11.69
C HIS A 435 -2.00 2.66 13.03
N THR A 436 -1.08 2.61 13.98
CA THR A 436 -1.38 2.08 15.31
C THR A 436 -2.18 3.04 16.19
N LEU A 437 -2.27 4.31 15.80
CA LEU A 437 -3.20 5.28 16.40
C LEU A 437 -4.61 5.21 15.75
N GLY A 438 -4.80 4.32 14.80
CA GLY A 438 -6.05 4.09 14.10
C GLY A 438 -6.17 4.78 12.74
N LEU A 439 -5.18 5.55 12.31
CA LEU A 439 -5.25 6.34 11.07
C LEU A 439 -5.05 5.47 9.83
N ARG A 440 -5.83 5.77 8.79
CA ARG A 440 -5.67 5.23 7.43
C ARG A 440 -4.77 6.14 6.60
N HIS A 441 -4.32 5.63 5.44
CA HIS A 441 -3.61 6.44 4.47
C HIS A 441 -4.41 7.69 4.06
N ASN A 442 -3.69 8.78 3.76
CA ASN A 442 -4.24 9.98 3.16
C ASN A 442 -3.41 10.41 1.96
N PHE A 443 -3.63 9.82 0.79
CA PHE A 443 -2.93 10.06 -0.47
C PHE A 443 -3.36 11.37 -1.19
N LYS A 444 -3.99 12.27 -0.49
CA LYS A 444 -4.33 13.60 -0.95
C LYS A 444 -3.59 14.70 -0.18
N ALA A 445 -2.90 14.32 0.87
CA ALA A 445 -2.24 15.27 1.76
C ALA A 445 -1.00 15.93 1.12
N SER A 446 -0.34 15.28 0.16
CA SER A 446 0.75 15.86 -0.65
C SER A 446 0.33 17.08 -1.46
N SER A 447 -0.96 17.20 -1.79
CA SER A 447 -1.51 18.23 -2.69
C SER A 447 -1.78 19.60 -2.03
N ILE A 448 -1.44 19.79 -0.74
CA ILE A 448 -1.84 21.03 -0.03
C ILE A 448 -0.87 22.20 -0.19
N TYR A 449 0.38 21.97 -0.50
CA TYR A 449 1.41 23.01 -0.64
C TYR A 449 1.81 23.24 -2.09
N SER A 450 2.15 24.48 -2.46
CA SER A 450 2.65 24.79 -3.80
C SER A 450 4.13 24.43 -3.94
N VAL A 451 4.63 24.28 -5.19
CA VAL A 451 6.05 24.10 -5.48
C VAL A 451 6.89 25.24 -4.87
N GLU A 452 6.40 26.50 -4.91
CA GLU A 452 7.08 27.65 -4.31
C GLU A 452 7.22 27.48 -2.77
N GLN A 453 6.16 27.02 -2.10
CA GLN A 453 6.21 26.74 -0.65
C GLN A 453 7.18 25.62 -0.32
N LEU A 454 7.15 24.52 -1.10
CA LEU A 454 8.02 23.37 -0.92
C LEU A 454 9.49 23.67 -1.27
N SER A 455 9.74 24.66 -2.11
CA SER A 455 11.10 25.17 -2.40
C SER A 455 11.65 26.11 -1.33
N ASN A 456 10.81 26.51 -0.36
CA ASN A 456 11.21 27.44 0.69
C ASN A 456 11.62 26.71 1.96
N LYS A 457 12.92 26.66 2.24
CA LYS A 457 13.48 26.02 3.44
C LYS A 457 12.78 26.39 4.75
N ASN A 458 12.53 27.69 4.98
CA ASN A 458 11.92 28.15 6.23
C ASN A 458 10.46 27.66 6.34
N PHE A 459 9.80 27.48 5.20
CA PHE A 459 8.45 26.93 5.15
C PHE A 459 8.47 25.43 5.49
N THR A 460 9.30 24.64 4.81
CA THR A 460 9.36 23.19 4.98
C THR A 460 9.85 22.79 6.38
N GLU A 461 10.85 23.50 6.92
CA GLU A 461 11.30 23.31 8.31
C GLU A 461 10.19 23.58 9.35
N ARG A 462 9.31 24.54 9.06
CA ARG A 462 8.22 24.91 9.97
C ARG A 462 6.99 24.02 9.83
N TYR A 463 6.54 23.76 8.61
CA TYR A 463 5.25 23.13 8.31
C TYR A 463 5.36 21.70 7.82
N GLY A 464 6.56 21.21 7.48
CA GLY A 464 6.77 19.93 6.80
C GLY A 464 6.54 20.03 5.31
N ILE A 465 6.49 18.88 4.66
CA ILE A 465 6.36 18.78 3.19
C ILE A 465 4.96 18.34 2.74
N SER A 466 4.11 17.92 3.69
CA SER A 466 2.77 17.39 3.42
C SER A 466 1.78 17.68 4.54
N GLY A 467 0.51 17.50 4.23
CA GLY A 467 -0.60 17.58 5.18
C GLY A 467 -0.68 16.44 6.17
N SER A 468 -0.07 15.30 5.86
CA SER A 468 -0.17 14.09 6.69
C SER A 468 1.06 13.21 6.53
N VAL A 469 1.50 12.59 7.61
CA VAL A 469 2.48 11.50 7.60
C VAL A 469 1.89 10.19 7.05
N MET A 470 0.58 10.14 6.84
CA MET A 470 -0.12 8.97 6.31
C MET A 470 -0.18 8.97 4.77
N ASP A 471 0.51 9.89 4.10
CA ASP A 471 0.72 9.89 2.66
C ASP A 471 2.03 9.16 2.29
N TYR A 472 2.18 8.76 1.04
CA TYR A 472 3.41 8.21 0.50
C TYR A 472 4.12 9.28 -0.31
N HIS A 473 5.10 9.93 0.30
CA HIS A 473 5.81 11.05 -0.30
C HIS A 473 7.06 10.59 -1.06
N PRO A 474 7.39 11.23 -2.20
CA PRO A 474 8.73 11.18 -2.74
C PRO A 474 9.70 11.93 -1.82
N VAL A 475 10.99 11.73 -2.02
CA VAL A 475 12.01 12.55 -1.34
C VAL A 475 11.88 13.99 -1.82
N CYS A 476 11.69 14.95 -0.93
CA CYS A 476 11.60 16.36 -1.29
C CYS A 476 12.98 16.93 -1.64
N LEU A 477 13.20 17.19 -2.92
CA LEU A 477 14.43 17.77 -3.44
C LEU A 477 14.30 19.27 -3.71
N LEU A 478 13.08 19.83 -3.61
CA LEU A 478 12.74 21.19 -4.04
C LEU A 478 13.41 22.29 -3.20
N ASP A 479 13.65 22.06 -1.90
CA ASP A 479 14.28 23.03 -0.99
C ASP A 479 15.82 22.90 -0.92
N GLY A 480 16.43 22.23 -1.87
CA GLY A 480 17.86 21.96 -1.91
C GLY A 480 18.31 20.88 -0.92
N GLY A 481 17.40 20.01 -0.50
CA GLY A 481 17.69 18.85 0.35
C GLY A 481 17.79 19.18 1.86
N ASN A 482 17.07 20.19 2.33
CA ASN A 482 17.00 20.52 3.75
C ASN A 482 15.98 19.69 4.50
N THR A 483 14.73 19.67 4.03
CA THR A 483 13.65 18.85 4.57
C THR A 483 13.30 17.77 3.56
N LEU A 484 13.93 16.61 3.67
CA LEU A 484 13.83 15.54 2.69
C LEU A 484 12.58 14.67 2.87
N PHE A 485 12.10 14.56 4.11
CA PHE A 485 11.02 13.68 4.51
C PHE A 485 10.07 14.38 5.49
N GLN A 486 8.87 13.82 5.66
CA GLN A 486 7.90 14.34 6.64
C GLN A 486 8.25 13.85 8.05
N THR A 487 8.86 14.68 8.87
CA THR A 487 9.39 14.30 10.20
C THR A 487 8.51 14.75 11.39
N LYS A 488 7.28 15.18 11.11
CA LYS A 488 6.30 15.59 12.12
C LYS A 488 4.88 15.46 11.58
N PRO A 489 3.86 15.31 12.46
CA PRO A 489 2.46 15.31 12.05
C PRO A 489 2.09 16.57 11.28
N GLY A 490 1.36 16.41 10.19
CA GLY A 490 0.82 17.51 9.39
C GLY A 490 -0.52 18.04 9.91
N PRO A 491 -1.10 19.08 9.28
CA PRO A 491 -2.38 19.65 9.72
C PRO A 491 -3.53 18.64 9.66
N TYR A 492 -3.56 17.73 8.71
CA TYR A 492 -4.56 16.67 8.67
C TYR A 492 -4.41 15.69 9.86
N ASP A 493 -3.18 15.29 10.19
CA ASP A 493 -2.93 14.40 11.33
C ASP A 493 -3.38 15.03 12.65
N MET A 494 -3.10 16.33 12.82
CA MET A 494 -3.55 17.10 13.98
C MET A 494 -5.07 17.07 14.12
N TRP A 495 -5.79 17.30 13.03
CA TRP A 495 -7.24 17.28 12.94
C TRP A 495 -7.81 15.88 13.16
N ALA A 496 -7.20 14.85 12.58
CA ALA A 496 -7.63 13.47 12.78
C ALA A 496 -7.45 13.02 14.23
N ILE A 497 -6.31 13.36 14.87
CA ILE A 497 -6.09 13.11 16.30
C ILE A 497 -7.10 13.89 17.15
N GLN A 498 -7.45 15.11 16.78
CA GLN A 498 -8.50 15.87 17.46
C GLN A 498 -9.83 15.12 17.43
N TYR A 499 -10.29 14.68 16.26
CA TYR A 499 -11.51 13.90 16.13
C TYR A 499 -11.44 12.61 16.97
N GLY A 500 -10.34 11.87 16.91
CA GLY A 500 -10.21 10.57 17.57
C GLY A 500 -10.05 10.66 19.10
N TYR A 501 -9.36 11.66 19.62
CA TYR A 501 -8.83 11.62 20.99
C TYR A 501 -9.19 12.80 21.88
N GLU A 502 -9.67 13.93 21.34
CA GLU A 502 -10.07 15.05 22.19
C GLU A 502 -11.21 14.64 23.14
N GLN A 503 -11.11 15.03 24.42
CA GLN A 503 -12.10 14.69 25.43
C GLN A 503 -13.20 15.74 25.49
N PHE A 504 -14.44 15.29 25.38
CA PHE A 504 -15.64 16.11 25.51
C PHE A 504 -16.54 15.57 26.63
N ASN A 505 -17.42 16.41 27.16
CA ASN A 505 -18.51 15.99 28.02
C ASN A 505 -19.54 15.20 27.19
N ASP A 506 -20.15 14.17 27.76
CA ASP A 506 -21.10 13.30 27.07
C ASP A 506 -22.25 14.05 26.40
N ASP A 507 -22.78 15.08 27.08
CA ASP A 507 -23.92 15.87 26.60
C ASP A 507 -23.65 16.62 25.28
N ASN A 508 -22.38 16.95 24.99
CA ASN A 508 -21.97 17.73 23.82
C ASN A 508 -21.06 16.94 22.85
N LEU A 509 -20.91 15.63 23.07
CA LEU A 509 -19.96 14.82 22.30
C LEU A 509 -20.27 14.86 20.80
N LEU A 510 -21.49 14.54 20.41
CA LEU A 510 -21.87 14.45 18.99
C LEU A 510 -21.79 15.81 18.28
N GLU A 511 -22.19 16.89 18.95
CA GLU A 511 -22.08 18.24 18.40
C GLU A 511 -20.62 18.64 18.17
N ASN A 512 -19.74 18.37 19.13
CA ASN A 512 -18.31 18.67 19.00
C ASN A 512 -17.65 17.84 17.88
N LEU A 513 -17.99 16.56 17.77
CA LEU A 513 -17.48 15.73 16.70
C LEU A 513 -17.94 16.21 15.31
N GLU A 514 -19.21 16.60 15.19
CA GLU A 514 -19.73 17.19 13.94
C GLU A 514 -19.03 18.52 13.61
N ASN A 515 -18.80 19.38 14.60
CA ASN A 515 -18.07 20.64 14.43
C ASN A 515 -16.62 20.41 13.95
N ILE A 516 -15.97 19.33 14.38
CA ILE A 516 -14.64 18.94 13.90
C ILE A 516 -14.77 18.40 12.46
N ALA A 517 -15.63 17.44 12.22
CA ALA A 517 -15.74 16.75 10.95
C ALA A 517 -16.21 17.68 9.81
N SER A 518 -17.07 18.66 10.09
CA SER A 518 -17.56 19.65 9.12
C SER A 518 -16.46 20.55 8.53
N GLN A 519 -15.25 20.53 9.09
CA GLN A 519 -14.09 21.25 8.56
C GLN A 519 -13.37 20.49 7.42
N SER A 520 -13.84 19.33 7.02
CA SER A 520 -13.23 18.45 6.02
C SER A 520 -12.92 19.12 4.67
N ASN A 521 -13.61 20.20 4.33
CA ASN A 521 -13.40 21.01 3.12
C ASN A 521 -12.33 22.11 3.27
N HIS A 522 -11.71 22.24 4.43
CA HIS A 522 -10.61 23.16 4.57
C HIS A 522 -9.42 22.67 3.71
N PRO A 523 -8.79 23.54 2.89
CA PRO A 523 -7.73 23.12 1.96
C PRO A 523 -6.56 22.34 2.58
N LEU A 524 -6.29 22.54 3.88
CA LEU A 524 -5.24 21.81 4.60
C LEU A 524 -5.69 20.47 5.20
N LEU A 525 -6.99 20.13 5.12
CA LEU A 525 -7.59 18.97 5.77
C LEU A 525 -8.16 17.96 4.75
N VAL A 526 -7.78 18.10 3.48
CA VAL A 526 -8.25 17.22 2.40
C VAL A 526 -7.90 15.76 2.69
N TYR A 527 -8.84 14.85 2.36
CA TYR A 527 -8.69 13.43 2.59
C TYR A 527 -9.03 12.61 1.35
N GLY A 528 -8.14 11.68 1.04
CA GLY A 528 -8.32 10.67 0.00
C GLY A 528 -7.44 9.48 0.33
N THR A 529 -7.98 8.26 0.25
CA THR A 529 -7.32 7.04 0.72
C THR A 529 -7.17 5.99 -0.39
N ASP A 530 -6.87 4.75 -0.04
CA ASP A 530 -6.57 3.66 -0.98
C ASP A 530 -7.64 3.46 -2.05
N GLU A 531 -8.92 3.48 -1.65
CA GLU A 531 -10.07 3.36 -2.56
C GLU A 531 -10.35 4.62 -3.41
N ASP A 532 -9.64 5.71 -3.20
CA ASP A 532 -9.72 6.93 -4.03
C ASP A 532 -8.54 7.03 -4.97
N SER A 533 -7.36 6.69 -4.48
CA SER A 533 -6.13 6.73 -5.25
C SER A 533 -6.14 5.71 -6.39
N PHE A 534 -6.43 4.43 -6.11
CA PHE A 534 -6.28 3.31 -7.04
C PHE A 534 -4.92 3.28 -7.76
N GLY A 535 -3.90 3.93 -7.20
CA GLY A 535 -2.60 4.10 -7.83
C GLY A 535 -2.71 4.70 -9.24
N THR A 536 -2.08 4.11 -10.22
CA THR A 536 -2.12 4.55 -11.63
C THR A 536 -3.26 3.94 -12.45
N SER A 537 -4.18 3.21 -11.82
CA SER A 537 -5.32 2.59 -12.48
C SER A 537 -6.30 3.64 -13.04
N SER A 538 -6.97 3.31 -14.14
CA SER A 538 -8.07 4.10 -14.71
C SER A 538 -9.30 4.25 -13.80
N ARG A 539 -9.37 3.46 -12.71
CA ARG A 539 -10.40 3.58 -11.67
C ARG A 539 -10.22 4.85 -10.84
N GLY A 540 -8.96 5.27 -10.59
CA GLY A 540 -8.67 6.53 -9.93
C GLY A 540 -9.20 7.72 -10.74
N ILE A 541 -10.01 8.57 -10.08
CA ILE A 541 -10.66 9.71 -10.73
C ILE A 541 -10.06 11.04 -10.34
N ASP A 542 -9.48 11.15 -9.14
CA ASP A 542 -8.95 12.37 -8.59
C ASP A 542 -7.43 12.49 -8.88
N PRO A 543 -7.02 13.47 -9.69
CA PRO A 543 -5.62 13.65 -10.02
C PRO A 543 -4.77 14.22 -8.87
N LEU A 544 -5.41 14.64 -7.77
CA LEU A 544 -4.75 15.11 -6.55
C LEU A 544 -4.67 14.02 -5.46
N CYS A 545 -5.14 12.80 -5.74
CA CYS A 545 -5.08 11.66 -4.84
C CYS A 545 -4.17 10.59 -5.45
N ASN A 546 -2.88 10.68 -5.17
CA ASN A 546 -1.86 9.77 -5.68
C ASN A 546 -0.89 9.39 -4.57
N THR A 547 -0.08 8.38 -4.82
CA THR A 547 1.14 8.09 -4.05
C THR A 547 2.32 8.70 -4.78
N TRP A 548 3.41 9.01 -4.11
CA TRP A 548 4.69 9.45 -4.69
C TRP A 548 4.56 10.68 -5.60
N ASP A 549 3.68 11.59 -5.24
CA ASP A 549 3.55 12.91 -5.84
C ASP A 549 3.66 14.02 -4.78
N MET A 550 3.76 15.24 -5.24
CA MET A 550 3.91 16.40 -4.39
C MET A 550 3.31 17.64 -5.05
N SER A 551 2.92 18.59 -4.23
CA SER A 551 2.43 19.90 -4.66
C SER A 551 0.95 19.95 -5.06
N SER A 552 0.35 21.13 -4.82
CA SER A 552 -1.00 21.49 -5.28
C SER A 552 -1.11 21.61 -6.80
N ASN A 553 0.03 21.60 -7.49
CA ASN A 553 0.13 21.50 -8.94
C ASN A 553 1.05 20.31 -9.33
N PRO A 554 0.56 19.07 -9.30
CA PRO A 554 1.39 17.91 -9.60
C PRO A 554 2.04 17.95 -11.00
N ILE A 555 1.43 18.58 -11.99
CA ILE A 555 2.04 18.70 -13.34
C ILE A 555 3.32 19.54 -13.31
N GLU A 556 3.37 20.59 -12.50
CA GLU A 556 4.58 21.38 -12.30
C GLU A 556 5.66 20.55 -11.61
N PHE A 557 5.29 19.82 -10.54
CA PHE A 557 6.19 18.91 -9.86
C PHE A 557 6.75 17.84 -10.82
N TYR A 558 5.91 17.20 -11.65
CA TYR A 558 6.40 16.20 -12.62
C TYR A 558 7.34 16.80 -13.66
N LYS A 559 7.14 18.06 -14.08
CA LYS A 559 8.09 18.74 -14.98
C LYS A 559 9.45 18.91 -14.33
N ASP A 560 9.49 19.36 -13.07
CA ASP A 560 10.72 19.53 -12.32
C ASP A 560 11.40 18.17 -12.08
N GLU A 561 10.63 17.14 -11.82
CA GLU A 561 11.14 15.78 -11.64
C GLU A 561 11.78 15.24 -12.93
N LEU A 562 11.13 15.35 -14.09
CA LEU A 562 11.72 14.92 -15.36
C LEU A 562 12.96 15.75 -15.73
N ASN A 563 12.98 17.05 -15.42
CA ASN A 563 14.18 17.87 -15.60
C ASN A 563 15.34 17.37 -14.71
N SER A 564 15.02 16.99 -13.48
CA SER A 564 16.00 16.42 -12.54
C SER A 564 16.53 15.07 -13.02
N VAL A 565 15.67 14.22 -13.58
CA VAL A 565 16.09 12.94 -14.20
C VAL A 565 16.98 13.16 -15.40
N ASN A 566 16.65 14.09 -16.30
CA ASN A 566 17.48 14.40 -17.46
C ASN A 566 18.86 14.92 -17.01
N TYR A 567 18.90 15.81 -16.02
CA TYR A 567 20.15 16.28 -15.43
C TYR A 567 20.96 15.13 -14.81
N LEU A 568 20.30 14.20 -14.12
CA LEU A 568 20.95 12.99 -13.59
C LEU A 568 21.59 12.16 -14.70
N TRP A 569 20.89 11.88 -15.79
CA TRP A 569 21.42 11.09 -16.91
C TRP A 569 22.59 11.77 -17.61
N ASP A 570 22.52 13.09 -17.81
CA ASP A 570 23.59 13.87 -18.44
C ASP A 570 24.90 13.87 -17.62
N ASN A 571 24.78 13.82 -16.27
CA ASN A 571 25.94 13.87 -15.36
C ASN A 571 26.32 12.51 -14.76
N LEU A 572 25.67 11.43 -15.18
CA LEU A 572 25.78 10.11 -14.56
C LEU A 572 27.21 9.54 -14.67
N LEU A 573 27.83 9.63 -15.85
CA LEU A 573 29.19 9.16 -16.09
C LEU A 573 30.22 9.96 -15.31
N ASP A 574 30.11 11.28 -15.33
CA ASP A 574 31.03 12.17 -14.61
C ASP A 574 31.06 11.88 -13.10
N LYS A 575 29.92 11.44 -12.55
CA LYS A 575 29.81 11.19 -11.11
C LYS A 575 30.17 9.76 -10.69
N PHE A 576 29.74 8.76 -11.44
CA PHE A 576 29.80 7.37 -11.01
C PHE A 576 30.79 6.50 -11.80
N GLU A 577 31.34 6.97 -12.92
CA GLU A 577 32.41 6.27 -13.61
C GLU A 577 33.75 6.55 -12.92
N VAL A 578 33.99 5.88 -11.81
CA VAL A 578 35.22 6.03 -11.00
C VAL A 578 36.08 4.80 -11.07
N PRO A 579 37.42 4.93 -10.98
CA PRO A 579 38.33 3.77 -10.99
C PRO A 579 37.95 2.74 -9.91
N GLY A 580 37.72 1.48 -10.31
CA GLY A 580 37.31 0.40 -9.43
C GLY A 580 35.81 0.31 -9.18
N GLY A 581 35.03 1.24 -9.69
CA GLY A 581 33.55 1.16 -9.70
C GLY A 581 33.02 0.12 -10.70
N THR A 582 31.78 -0.32 -10.49
CA THR A 582 31.10 -1.25 -11.40
C THR A 582 30.16 -0.50 -12.34
N TYR A 583 29.99 -1.00 -13.56
CA TYR A 583 28.99 -0.45 -14.49
C TYR A 583 27.56 -0.76 -14.06
N GLN A 584 27.36 -1.73 -13.19
CA GLN A 584 26.07 -2.02 -12.54
C GLN A 584 25.53 -0.79 -11.79
N LYS A 585 26.39 -0.04 -11.11
CA LYS A 585 25.98 1.20 -10.41
C LYS A 585 25.40 2.23 -11.39
N ILE A 586 26.07 2.41 -12.54
CA ILE A 586 25.61 3.33 -13.59
C ILE A 586 24.25 2.88 -14.14
N ARG A 587 24.12 1.58 -14.44
CA ARG A 587 22.87 0.98 -14.92
C ARG A 587 21.72 1.13 -13.91
N SER A 588 21.99 0.87 -12.62
CA SER A 588 20.99 0.99 -11.55
C SER A 588 20.48 2.43 -11.42
N VAL A 589 21.40 3.42 -11.37
CA VAL A 589 21.00 4.83 -11.26
C VAL A 589 20.25 5.31 -12.50
N PHE A 590 20.65 4.87 -13.69
CA PHE A 590 19.90 5.15 -14.91
C PHE A 590 18.46 4.60 -14.85
N SER A 591 18.31 3.36 -14.37
CA SER A 591 17.02 2.70 -14.26
C SER A 591 16.08 3.37 -13.24
N GLN A 592 16.62 3.99 -12.19
CA GLN A 592 15.83 4.78 -11.24
C GLN A 592 15.11 5.93 -11.94
N GLY A 593 15.82 6.69 -12.80
CA GLY A 593 15.21 7.76 -13.60
C GLY A 593 14.12 7.27 -14.56
N ILE A 594 14.27 6.05 -15.11
CA ILE A 594 13.20 5.42 -15.91
C ILE A 594 11.93 5.22 -15.06
N GLY A 595 12.08 4.82 -13.80
CA GLY A 595 10.95 4.67 -12.86
C GLY A 595 10.16 5.98 -12.70
N GLU A 596 10.85 7.09 -12.48
CA GLU A 596 10.26 8.42 -12.34
C GLU A 596 9.52 8.86 -13.62
N TYR A 597 10.12 8.67 -14.78
CA TYR A 597 9.45 8.90 -16.05
C TYR A 597 8.15 8.11 -16.18
N MET A 598 8.19 6.82 -15.89
CA MET A 598 7.00 5.96 -15.98
C MET A 598 5.91 6.41 -15.02
N TYR A 599 6.30 6.83 -13.82
CA TYR A 599 5.35 7.27 -12.80
C TYR A 599 4.69 8.60 -13.19
N ALA A 600 5.47 9.62 -13.53
CA ALA A 600 4.98 10.94 -13.93
C ALA A 600 4.01 10.87 -15.13
N GLY A 601 4.35 10.07 -16.15
CA GLY A 601 3.50 9.91 -17.33
C GLY A 601 2.15 9.26 -17.01
N ARG A 602 2.13 8.24 -16.15
CA ARG A 602 0.87 7.60 -15.71
C ARG A 602 0.01 8.53 -14.88
N SER A 603 0.62 9.20 -13.90
CA SER A 603 -0.10 10.05 -12.95
C SER A 603 -0.68 11.28 -13.64
N ALA A 604 0.05 11.90 -14.57
CA ALA A 604 -0.44 13.02 -15.36
C ALA A 604 -1.71 12.67 -16.17
N THR A 605 -1.86 11.43 -16.62
CA THR A 605 -3.08 11.04 -17.35
C THR A 605 -4.35 11.13 -16.51
N LYS A 606 -4.28 11.13 -15.16
CA LYS A 606 -5.46 11.24 -14.30
C LYS A 606 -6.20 12.59 -14.46
N PHE A 607 -5.50 13.64 -14.90
CA PHE A 607 -6.13 14.92 -15.17
C PHE A 607 -7.13 14.84 -16.32
N ILE A 608 -6.89 13.97 -17.33
CA ILE A 608 -7.75 13.83 -18.48
C ILE A 608 -9.03 13.08 -18.10
N GLY A 609 -10.17 13.77 -18.20
CA GLY A 609 -11.43 13.28 -17.63
C GLY A 609 -11.42 13.21 -16.11
N GLY A 610 -10.50 13.94 -15.46
CA GLY A 610 -10.33 13.95 -14.01
C GLY A 610 -11.49 14.62 -13.27
N ILE A 611 -11.70 14.17 -12.03
CA ILE A 611 -12.73 14.67 -11.12
C ILE A 611 -12.11 14.80 -9.74
N ASN A 612 -12.12 16.00 -9.17
CA ASN A 612 -11.79 16.18 -7.77
C ASN A 612 -12.92 15.64 -6.90
N PHE A 613 -12.59 14.72 -6.00
CA PHE A 613 -13.54 14.08 -5.11
C PHE A 613 -13.41 14.60 -3.67
N SER A 614 -14.52 14.98 -3.06
CA SER A 614 -14.62 15.39 -1.66
C SER A 614 -15.69 14.58 -0.94
N ARG A 615 -15.40 14.21 0.32
CA ARG A 615 -16.35 13.48 1.20
C ARG A 615 -17.23 14.38 2.08
N ASN A 616 -17.30 15.68 1.76
CA ASN A 616 -18.09 16.63 2.52
C ASN A 616 -19.57 16.25 2.56
N HIS A 617 -20.21 16.57 3.66
CA HIS A 617 -21.66 16.43 3.84
C HIS A 617 -22.38 17.73 3.43
N VAL A 618 -23.70 17.61 3.22
CA VAL A 618 -24.55 18.77 2.96
C VAL A 618 -24.53 19.71 4.17
N GLY A 619 -24.13 20.94 3.97
CA GLY A 619 -24.03 21.94 5.03
C GLY A 619 -22.62 22.14 5.60
N ASP A 620 -21.64 21.37 5.21
CA ASP A 620 -20.24 21.58 5.58
C ASP A 620 -19.72 22.94 5.07
N PHE A 621 -18.64 23.42 5.67
CA PHE A 621 -18.14 24.80 5.60
C PHE A 621 -18.09 25.44 4.20
N SER A 622 -17.80 24.74 3.13
CA SER A 622 -17.63 25.31 1.80
C SER A 622 -18.76 25.04 0.80
N GLN A 623 -19.78 24.24 1.17
CA GLN A 623 -20.85 23.77 0.27
C GLN A 623 -20.36 23.25 -1.08
N GLN A 624 -19.15 22.71 -1.14
CA GLN A 624 -18.54 22.20 -2.34
C GLN A 624 -19.27 20.93 -2.80
N SER A 625 -19.48 20.78 -4.10
CA SER A 625 -20.01 19.53 -4.67
C SER A 625 -19.03 18.37 -4.41
N PRO A 626 -19.53 17.17 -4.05
CA PRO A 626 -18.69 15.99 -3.87
C PRO A 626 -17.80 15.67 -5.08
N PHE A 627 -18.29 15.94 -6.28
CA PHE A 627 -17.56 15.78 -7.53
C PHE A 627 -17.43 17.12 -8.24
N THR A 628 -16.19 17.51 -8.52
CA THR A 628 -15.88 18.72 -9.30
C THR A 628 -15.00 18.32 -10.48
N VAL A 629 -15.48 18.56 -11.70
CA VAL A 629 -14.72 18.29 -12.92
C VAL A 629 -13.46 19.15 -12.95
N ILE A 630 -12.31 18.54 -13.26
CA ILE A 630 -11.04 19.27 -13.41
C ILE A 630 -11.15 20.28 -14.56
N GLU A 631 -10.71 21.51 -14.31
CA GLU A 631 -10.73 22.60 -15.29
C GLU A 631 -10.08 22.18 -16.61
N ALA A 632 -10.70 22.56 -17.73
CA ALA A 632 -10.20 22.23 -19.06
C ALA A 632 -8.75 22.71 -19.28
N LYS A 633 -8.38 23.86 -18.74
CA LYS A 633 -7.01 24.37 -18.77
C LYS A 633 -6.00 23.38 -18.16
N LYS A 634 -6.30 22.83 -16.96
CA LYS A 634 -5.44 21.85 -16.28
C LYS A 634 -5.36 20.53 -17.05
N GLN A 635 -6.47 20.09 -17.65
CA GLN A 635 -6.47 18.91 -18.51
C GLN A 635 -5.58 19.09 -19.74
N ARG A 636 -5.62 20.28 -20.37
CA ARG A 636 -4.71 20.63 -21.50
C ARG A 636 -3.26 20.69 -21.06
N GLU A 637 -2.96 21.30 -19.93
CA GLU A 637 -1.60 21.35 -19.38
C GLU A 637 -1.03 19.95 -19.14
N ALA A 638 -1.85 19.03 -18.62
CA ALA A 638 -1.46 17.63 -18.42
C ALA A 638 -1.29 16.88 -19.76
N LEU A 639 -2.18 17.09 -20.72
CA LEU A 639 -2.05 16.51 -22.05
C LEU A 639 -0.78 17.02 -22.74
N ASP A 640 -0.54 18.32 -22.73
CA ASP A 640 0.64 18.94 -23.34
C ASP A 640 1.93 18.43 -22.68
N PHE A 641 1.93 18.22 -21.34
CA PHE A 641 3.04 17.58 -20.63
C PHE A 641 3.33 16.16 -21.17
N ILE A 642 2.28 15.36 -21.37
CA ILE A 642 2.42 13.98 -21.90
C ILE A 642 2.91 14.02 -23.36
N LEU A 643 2.33 14.88 -24.19
CA LEU A 643 2.68 14.99 -25.60
C LEU A 643 4.15 15.36 -25.78
N VAL A 644 4.63 16.36 -25.05
CA VAL A 644 6.01 16.86 -25.17
C VAL A 644 7.03 15.85 -24.63
N ASN A 645 6.78 15.26 -23.47
CA ASN A 645 7.81 14.45 -22.79
C ASN A 645 7.80 12.98 -23.19
N TYR A 646 6.73 12.47 -23.88
CA TYR A 646 6.62 11.06 -24.23
C TYR A 646 6.37 10.81 -25.72
N PHE A 647 5.68 11.72 -26.43
CA PHE A 647 5.24 11.45 -27.81
C PHE A 647 5.90 12.34 -28.85
N ASP A 648 6.50 13.43 -28.45
CA ASP A 648 7.25 14.30 -29.38
C ASP A 648 8.45 13.57 -29.99
N LYS A 649 8.88 13.98 -31.18
CA LYS A 649 10.03 13.39 -31.88
C LYS A 649 11.35 13.54 -31.11
N ASP A 650 11.46 14.59 -30.28
CA ASP A 650 12.64 14.96 -29.54
C ASP A 650 12.50 14.57 -28.02
N ALA A 651 11.46 13.81 -27.66
CA ALA A 651 11.19 13.43 -26.25
C ALA A 651 12.30 12.58 -25.62
N PHE A 652 13.04 11.81 -26.42
CA PHE A 652 14.10 10.91 -25.95
C PHE A 652 15.35 11.08 -26.79
N ASP A 653 16.41 11.56 -26.15
CA ASP A 653 17.76 11.61 -26.70
C ASP A 653 18.76 11.13 -25.64
N PHE A 654 19.43 10.03 -25.89
CA PHE A 654 20.38 9.42 -24.93
C PHE A 654 21.79 9.45 -25.48
N ASN A 655 22.75 9.82 -24.63
CA ASN A 655 24.16 9.74 -24.97
C ASN A 655 24.56 8.30 -25.33
N PRO A 656 25.08 8.02 -26.55
CA PRO A 656 25.49 6.67 -26.94
C PRO A 656 26.59 6.09 -26.05
N GLU A 657 27.47 6.93 -25.48
CA GLU A 657 28.50 6.48 -24.57
C GLU A 657 27.88 5.93 -23.25
N LEU A 658 26.88 6.62 -22.72
CA LEU A 658 26.14 6.14 -21.54
C LEU A 658 25.46 4.80 -21.82
N LEU A 659 24.72 4.67 -22.93
CA LEU A 659 24.01 3.43 -23.27
C LEU A 659 24.94 2.22 -23.37
N ASN A 660 26.18 2.40 -23.85
CA ASN A 660 27.18 1.34 -23.95
C ASN A 660 27.80 0.94 -22.61
N LYS A 661 27.57 1.72 -21.55
CA LYS A 661 28.07 1.49 -20.19
C LYS A 661 26.99 0.96 -19.22
N LEU A 662 25.79 0.69 -19.69
CA LEU A 662 24.70 0.13 -18.90
C LEU A 662 24.78 -1.42 -18.82
N ALA A 663 25.89 -1.95 -18.26
CA ALA A 663 26.14 -3.38 -18.17
C ALA A 663 25.65 -3.96 -16.82
N PRO A 664 25.01 -5.15 -16.85
CA PRO A 664 24.60 -5.84 -15.62
C PRO A 664 25.80 -6.50 -14.92
N GLU A 665 25.72 -6.67 -13.61
CA GLU A 665 26.65 -7.48 -12.83
C GLU A 665 26.44 -8.97 -13.15
N ARG A 666 27.55 -9.73 -13.33
CA ARG A 666 27.45 -11.15 -13.71
C ARG A 666 27.30 -12.11 -12.54
N ASN A 667 27.71 -11.71 -11.34
CA ASN A 667 27.84 -12.60 -10.20
C ASN A 667 27.07 -12.05 -8.97
N GLU A 668 25.81 -11.66 -9.16
CA GLU A 668 24.94 -11.39 -8.00
C GLU A 668 24.61 -12.72 -7.32
N ASP A 669 25.06 -12.88 -6.08
CA ASP A 669 24.69 -14.01 -5.24
C ASP A 669 23.18 -14.07 -5.07
N PHE A 670 22.59 -15.26 -5.24
CA PHE A 670 21.18 -15.58 -5.06
C PHE A 670 20.20 -14.95 -6.08
N ARG A 671 20.66 -14.32 -7.14
CA ARG A 671 19.81 -13.77 -8.19
C ARG A 671 20.29 -14.22 -9.57
N ASP A 672 19.52 -15.12 -10.19
CA ASP A 672 19.75 -15.58 -11.57
C ASP A 672 19.37 -14.52 -12.62
N TYR A 673 19.47 -13.24 -12.32
CA TYR A 673 18.97 -12.17 -13.20
C TYR A 673 19.66 -12.16 -14.55
N VAL A 674 20.97 -12.31 -14.57
CA VAL A 674 21.73 -12.30 -15.83
C VAL A 674 21.36 -13.47 -16.73
N TRP A 675 21.03 -14.63 -16.14
CA TRP A 675 20.56 -15.81 -16.90
C TRP A 675 19.11 -15.66 -17.39
N ASN A 676 18.34 -14.82 -16.73
CA ASN A 676 16.95 -14.54 -17.11
C ASN A 676 16.80 -13.34 -18.03
N LEU A 677 17.89 -12.60 -18.31
CA LEU A 677 17.88 -11.52 -19.29
C LEU A 677 17.77 -12.10 -20.70
N ASP A 678 16.77 -11.64 -21.44
CA ASP A 678 16.64 -11.95 -22.86
C ASP A 678 17.87 -11.47 -23.66
N ARG A 679 18.40 -10.30 -23.27
CA ARG A 679 19.62 -9.69 -23.79
C ARG A 679 20.40 -9.04 -22.64
N PRO A 680 21.74 -9.29 -22.53
CA PRO A 680 22.60 -8.63 -21.55
C PRO A 680 22.89 -7.16 -21.88
N ASP A 681 22.86 -6.78 -23.16
CA ASP A 681 22.97 -5.39 -23.60
C ASP A 681 21.68 -4.61 -23.26
N TYR A 682 21.80 -3.31 -23.06
CA TYR A 682 20.65 -2.52 -22.58
C TYR A 682 19.62 -2.32 -23.70
N PRO A 683 18.36 -2.77 -23.53
CA PRO A 683 17.34 -2.78 -24.59
C PRO A 683 16.62 -1.42 -24.67
N ILE A 684 17.31 -0.34 -25.03
CA ILE A 684 16.79 1.04 -24.94
C ILE A 684 15.47 1.25 -25.70
N HIS A 685 15.27 0.63 -26.87
CA HIS A 685 14.00 0.74 -27.59
C HIS A 685 12.82 0.13 -26.83
N SER A 686 13.03 -1.00 -26.16
CA SER A 686 11.99 -1.61 -25.31
C SER A 686 11.68 -0.74 -24.09
N VAL A 687 12.67 -0.06 -23.52
CA VAL A 687 12.52 0.86 -22.41
C VAL A 687 11.67 2.06 -22.82
N VAL A 688 12.05 2.74 -23.90
CA VAL A 688 11.32 3.91 -24.43
C VAL A 688 9.90 3.51 -24.83
N LYS A 689 9.73 2.39 -25.54
CA LYS A 689 8.41 1.86 -25.88
C LYS A 689 7.52 1.67 -24.65
N ARG A 690 8.08 1.18 -23.55
CA ARG A 690 7.35 0.99 -22.28
C ARG A 690 6.96 2.32 -21.65
N MET A 691 7.86 3.32 -21.63
CA MET A 691 7.55 4.66 -21.13
C MET A 691 6.43 5.34 -21.94
N GLN A 692 6.39 5.13 -23.25
CA GLN A 692 5.36 5.69 -24.14
C GLN A 692 4.03 4.92 -24.04
N MET A 693 4.08 3.60 -23.86
CA MET A 693 2.92 2.72 -23.89
C MET A 693 1.92 3.03 -22.76
N TYR A 694 2.39 3.23 -21.55
CA TYR A 694 1.49 3.41 -20.42
C TYR A 694 0.67 4.71 -20.47
N PRO A 695 1.26 5.88 -20.78
CA PRO A 695 0.47 7.10 -20.98
C PRO A 695 -0.51 6.96 -22.13
N LEU A 696 -0.09 6.41 -23.27
CA LEU A 696 -0.95 6.24 -24.46
C LEU A 696 -2.13 5.32 -24.14
N TYR A 697 -1.86 4.16 -23.55
CA TYR A 697 -2.90 3.24 -23.11
C TYR A 697 -3.87 3.89 -22.11
N SER A 698 -3.34 4.64 -21.12
CA SER A 698 -4.15 5.30 -20.11
C SER A 698 -5.05 6.39 -20.72
N LEU A 699 -4.57 7.16 -21.67
CA LEU A 699 -5.36 8.20 -22.36
C LEU A 699 -6.57 7.58 -23.10
N TYR A 700 -6.39 6.44 -23.74
CA TYR A 700 -7.43 5.77 -24.56
C TYR A 700 -8.22 4.70 -23.78
N HIS A 701 -8.01 4.57 -22.49
CA HIS A 701 -8.72 3.58 -21.68
C HIS A 701 -10.24 3.83 -21.69
N PRO A 702 -11.11 2.82 -21.87
CA PRO A 702 -12.58 2.97 -21.99
C PRO A 702 -13.21 3.80 -20.87
N ARG A 703 -12.82 3.55 -19.62
CA ARG A 703 -13.34 4.29 -18.46
C ARG A 703 -12.95 5.77 -18.49
N ARG A 704 -11.76 6.09 -18.97
CA ARG A 704 -11.29 7.48 -19.08
C ARG A 704 -12.05 8.20 -20.19
N LEU A 705 -12.16 7.61 -21.37
CA LEU A 705 -12.93 8.16 -22.49
C LEU A 705 -14.40 8.36 -22.11
N ALA A 706 -15.00 7.42 -21.36
CA ALA A 706 -16.35 7.59 -20.83
C ALA A 706 -16.47 8.80 -19.91
N ARG A 707 -15.48 9.00 -19.00
CA ARG A 707 -15.48 10.17 -18.11
C ARG A 707 -15.28 11.49 -18.86
N VAL A 708 -14.39 11.52 -19.88
CA VAL A 708 -14.24 12.72 -20.72
C VAL A 708 -15.59 13.08 -21.33
N LYS A 709 -16.29 12.12 -21.93
CA LYS A 709 -17.63 12.34 -22.51
C LYS A 709 -18.65 12.83 -21.45
N ASP A 710 -18.71 12.18 -20.30
CA ASP A 710 -19.62 12.57 -19.23
C ASP A 710 -19.33 13.99 -18.71
N ASN A 711 -18.05 14.35 -18.61
CA ASN A 711 -17.60 15.65 -18.11
C ASN A 711 -17.96 16.80 -19.05
N GLU A 712 -18.15 16.55 -20.34
CA GLU A 712 -18.67 17.54 -21.29
C GLU A 712 -20.08 18.05 -20.89
N ILE A 713 -20.88 17.20 -20.24
CA ILE A 713 -22.23 17.53 -19.78
C ILE A 713 -22.22 18.05 -18.34
N LYS A 714 -21.32 17.52 -17.49
CA LYS A 714 -21.23 17.89 -16.07
C LYS A 714 -20.56 19.24 -15.82
N ASN A 715 -19.85 19.78 -16.83
CA ASN A 715 -19.14 21.04 -16.70
C ASN A 715 -20.10 22.22 -16.93
N ASN A 716 -20.14 23.17 -15.97
CA ASN A 716 -20.99 24.36 -16.06
C ASN A 716 -20.29 25.57 -16.72
N THR A 717 -19.05 25.39 -17.21
CA THR A 717 -18.27 26.47 -17.84
C THR A 717 -18.40 26.39 -19.36
N THR A 718 -18.05 27.48 -20.05
CA THR A 718 -17.99 27.52 -21.53
C THR A 718 -16.73 26.87 -22.07
N ASP A 719 -15.67 26.75 -21.26
CA ASP A 719 -14.42 26.09 -21.61
C ASP A 719 -14.45 24.63 -21.11
N VAL A 720 -14.67 23.70 -22.04
CA VAL A 720 -14.80 22.27 -21.76
C VAL A 720 -13.75 21.51 -22.54
N PHE A 721 -13.02 20.61 -21.87
CA PHE A 721 -12.12 19.68 -22.51
C PHE A 721 -12.93 18.57 -23.20
N ARG A 722 -12.73 18.39 -24.52
CA ARG A 722 -13.51 17.49 -25.33
C ARG A 722 -12.72 16.27 -25.79
N MET A 723 -13.42 15.19 -26.06
CA MET A 723 -12.82 13.97 -26.61
C MET A 723 -12.18 14.22 -27.97
N GLU A 724 -12.79 15.05 -28.83
CA GLU A 724 -12.22 15.48 -30.10
C GLU A 724 -10.82 16.08 -29.93
N GLU A 725 -10.66 17.01 -28.95
CA GLU A 725 -9.38 17.66 -28.65
C GLU A 725 -8.31 16.64 -28.26
N LEU A 726 -8.68 15.64 -27.45
CA LEU A 726 -7.77 14.54 -27.07
C LEU A 726 -7.25 13.78 -28.29
N PHE A 727 -8.16 13.26 -29.13
CA PHE A 727 -7.79 12.47 -30.29
C PHE A 727 -6.97 13.28 -31.30
N THR A 728 -7.36 14.53 -31.59
CA THR A 728 -6.67 15.42 -32.54
C THR A 728 -5.24 15.70 -32.06
N LYS A 729 -5.06 16.18 -30.82
CA LYS A 729 -3.74 16.54 -30.32
C LYS A 729 -2.78 15.32 -30.26
N VAL A 730 -3.26 14.17 -29.80
CA VAL A 730 -2.44 12.93 -29.78
C VAL A 730 -2.06 12.52 -31.19
N ASN A 731 -3.00 12.57 -32.13
CA ASN A 731 -2.77 12.25 -33.53
C ASN A 731 -1.71 13.19 -34.15
N ASP A 732 -1.87 14.51 -33.98
CA ASP A 732 -0.99 15.52 -34.55
C ASP A 732 0.46 15.34 -34.08
N VAL A 733 0.67 15.13 -32.79
CA VAL A 733 2.03 14.99 -32.24
C VAL A 733 2.66 13.65 -32.63
N ILE A 734 1.91 12.54 -32.57
CA ILE A 734 2.48 11.22 -32.92
C ILE A 734 2.85 11.14 -34.41
N TRP A 735 2.14 11.84 -35.28
CA TRP A 735 2.32 11.76 -36.74
C TRP A 735 2.85 13.06 -37.38
N GLN A 736 3.42 13.99 -36.57
CA GLN A 736 3.88 15.31 -37.00
C GLN A 736 4.88 15.26 -38.17
N GLU A 737 5.72 14.22 -38.29
CA GLU A 737 6.74 14.09 -39.32
C GLU A 737 6.12 13.91 -40.71
N LEU A 738 4.87 13.43 -40.82
CA LEU A 738 4.18 13.32 -42.09
C LEU A 738 3.89 14.68 -42.71
N GLU A 739 3.47 15.70 -41.89
CA GLU A 739 3.21 17.05 -42.32
C GLU A 739 4.52 17.83 -42.59
N LEU A 740 5.49 17.65 -41.69
CA LEU A 740 6.81 18.30 -41.77
C LEU A 740 7.65 17.69 -42.90
N LYS A 741 7.29 16.53 -43.43
CA LYS A 741 8.02 15.76 -44.45
C LYS A 741 9.45 15.44 -44.03
N GLU A 742 9.61 15.08 -42.79
CA GLU A 742 10.86 14.70 -42.13
C GLU A 742 11.02 13.16 -42.01
N ASN A 743 12.24 12.73 -41.70
CA ASN A 743 12.50 11.35 -41.38
C ASN A 743 11.88 11.00 -40.03
N ILE A 744 11.32 9.79 -39.90
CA ILE A 744 10.72 9.28 -38.68
C ILE A 744 11.80 8.49 -37.93
N ASN A 745 12.18 8.95 -36.73
CA ASN A 745 13.19 8.30 -35.92
C ASN A 745 12.70 6.93 -35.41
N SER A 746 13.62 6.10 -34.88
CA SER A 746 13.28 4.72 -34.49
C SER A 746 12.28 4.62 -33.34
N TYR A 747 12.32 5.52 -32.37
CA TYR A 747 11.36 5.56 -31.26
C TYR A 747 9.96 5.96 -31.75
N LYS A 748 9.87 6.91 -32.64
CA LYS A 748 8.60 7.33 -33.25
C LYS A 748 7.97 6.21 -34.11
N ARG A 749 8.78 5.43 -34.84
CA ARG A 749 8.25 4.31 -35.61
C ARG A 749 7.56 3.27 -34.71
N GLU A 750 8.15 2.94 -33.55
CA GLU A 750 7.53 2.05 -32.57
C GLU A 750 6.24 2.66 -31.98
N LEU A 751 6.27 3.95 -31.63
CA LEU A 751 5.12 4.68 -31.10
C LEU A 751 3.96 4.74 -32.11
N GLN A 752 4.23 4.98 -33.38
CA GLN A 752 3.22 5.04 -34.44
C GLN A 752 2.54 3.70 -34.67
N ILE A 753 3.27 2.59 -34.66
CA ILE A 753 2.69 1.23 -34.71
C ILE A 753 1.80 0.98 -33.50
N MET A 754 2.28 1.33 -32.32
CA MET A 754 1.53 1.18 -31.08
C MET A 754 0.24 2.03 -31.10
N HIS A 755 0.29 3.26 -31.63
CA HIS A 755 -0.89 4.11 -31.76
C HIS A 755 -1.94 3.51 -32.71
N ILE A 756 -1.52 2.97 -33.87
CA ILE A 756 -2.41 2.25 -34.78
C ILE A 756 -3.08 1.08 -34.04
N SER A 757 -2.31 0.29 -33.29
CA SER A 757 -2.86 -0.84 -32.52
C SER A 757 -3.89 -0.37 -31.49
N MET A 758 -3.64 0.74 -30.78
CA MET A 758 -4.59 1.32 -29.81
C MET A 758 -5.88 1.80 -30.49
N LEU A 759 -5.78 2.52 -31.60
CA LEU A 759 -6.95 2.95 -32.38
C LEU A 759 -7.76 1.77 -32.93
N SER A 760 -7.06 0.71 -33.37
CA SER A 760 -7.69 -0.55 -33.80
C SER A 760 -8.47 -1.21 -32.67
N ASN A 761 -7.87 -1.28 -31.47
CA ASN A 761 -8.54 -1.83 -30.29
C ASN A 761 -9.80 -1.03 -29.92
N ILE A 762 -9.77 0.31 -29.99
CA ILE A 762 -10.95 1.14 -29.78
C ILE A 762 -12.04 0.82 -30.82
N LEU A 763 -11.64 0.69 -32.07
CA LEU A 763 -12.56 0.44 -33.20
C LEU A 763 -13.30 -0.89 -33.07
N TYR A 764 -12.65 -1.93 -32.55
CA TYR A 764 -13.19 -3.29 -32.50
C TYR A 764 -13.77 -3.71 -31.15
N ASN A 765 -13.43 -3.04 -30.05
CA ASN A 765 -14.01 -3.31 -28.73
C ASN A 765 -15.22 -2.40 -28.43
N THR A 766 -16.17 -2.36 -29.36
CA THR A 766 -17.31 -1.42 -29.33
C THR A 766 -18.19 -1.55 -28.09
N ASP A 767 -18.28 -2.73 -27.48
CA ASP A 767 -19.15 -2.98 -26.31
C ASP A 767 -18.67 -2.22 -25.05
N SER A 768 -17.39 -1.90 -24.95
CA SER A 768 -16.80 -1.20 -23.81
C SER A 768 -16.48 0.28 -24.07
N MET A 769 -16.54 0.72 -25.34
CA MET A 769 -16.10 2.06 -25.75
C MET A 769 -17.28 3.03 -25.94
N PRO A 770 -17.13 4.33 -25.60
CA PRO A 770 -18.06 5.37 -26.02
C PRO A 770 -18.16 5.42 -27.54
N ALA A 771 -19.38 5.60 -28.08
CA ALA A 771 -19.62 5.65 -29.53
C ALA A 771 -18.77 6.72 -30.25
N ASP A 772 -18.59 7.88 -29.61
CA ASP A 772 -17.76 8.98 -30.15
C ASP A 772 -16.28 8.57 -30.25
N ALA A 773 -15.75 7.82 -29.27
CA ALA A 773 -14.40 7.30 -29.28
C ALA A 773 -14.18 6.34 -30.49
N VAL A 774 -15.15 5.47 -30.76
CA VAL A 774 -15.12 4.56 -31.92
C VAL A 774 -15.12 5.35 -33.22
N ALA A 775 -15.95 6.40 -33.31
CA ALA A 775 -16.01 7.27 -34.47
C ALA A 775 -14.69 8.04 -34.69
N PHE A 776 -14.12 8.61 -33.61
CA PHE A 776 -12.85 9.32 -33.67
C PHE A 776 -11.67 8.38 -34.00
N ALA A 777 -11.62 7.17 -33.45
CA ALA A 777 -10.60 6.20 -33.80
C ALA A 777 -10.62 5.86 -35.29
N ARG A 778 -11.82 5.65 -35.87
CA ARG A 778 -11.96 5.42 -37.33
C ARG A 778 -11.52 6.64 -38.14
N SER A 779 -11.93 7.83 -37.70
CA SER A 779 -11.54 9.09 -38.38
C SER A 779 -10.03 9.30 -38.35
N SER A 780 -9.41 9.13 -37.18
CA SER A 780 -7.95 9.23 -37.01
C SER A 780 -7.19 8.27 -37.91
N LEU A 781 -7.58 6.98 -37.96
CA LEU A 781 -6.95 6.00 -38.85
C LEU A 781 -7.08 6.42 -40.32
N SER A 782 -8.24 6.94 -40.75
CA SER A 782 -8.47 7.41 -42.13
C SER A 782 -7.63 8.63 -42.48
N GLU A 783 -7.48 9.55 -41.53
CA GLU A 783 -6.65 10.77 -41.68
C GLU A 783 -5.15 10.43 -41.73
N ILE A 784 -4.69 9.56 -40.80
CA ILE A 784 -3.31 9.07 -40.81
C ILE A 784 -2.98 8.41 -42.15
N LEU A 785 -3.86 7.52 -42.67
CA LEU A 785 -3.66 6.85 -43.95
C LEU A 785 -3.53 7.86 -45.09
N LYS A 786 -4.42 8.85 -45.16
CA LYS A 786 -4.35 9.95 -46.13
C LYS A 786 -3.02 10.70 -46.06
N ASN A 787 -2.57 11.07 -44.85
CA ASN A 787 -1.35 11.82 -44.64
C ASN A 787 -0.10 10.96 -44.97
N ILE A 788 -0.12 9.65 -44.71
CA ILE A 788 0.92 8.73 -45.16
C ILE A 788 1.04 8.76 -46.68
N TYR A 789 -0.05 8.63 -47.45
CA TYR A 789 0.00 8.67 -48.90
C TYR A 789 0.48 10.02 -49.45
N LEU A 790 0.12 11.14 -48.82
CA LEU A 790 0.63 12.46 -49.17
C LEU A 790 2.14 12.57 -48.90
N SER A 791 2.62 11.99 -47.80
CA SER A 791 4.05 12.00 -47.48
C SER A 791 4.86 11.05 -48.39
N MET A 792 4.34 9.88 -48.73
CA MET A 792 5.00 8.92 -49.62
C MET A 792 5.27 9.50 -51.02
N ALA A 793 4.51 10.49 -51.47
CA ALA A 793 4.79 11.23 -52.70
C ALA A 793 6.08 12.05 -52.64
N ASN A 794 6.65 12.24 -51.43
CA ASN A 794 7.89 12.96 -51.21
C ASN A 794 9.10 12.01 -51.29
N ASN A 795 10.03 12.23 -52.20
CA ASN A 795 11.20 11.37 -52.34
C ASN A 795 12.39 11.69 -51.40
N ASN A 796 12.27 12.68 -50.53
CA ASN A 796 13.38 13.18 -49.73
C ASN A 796 13.55 12.49 -48.34
N VAL A 797 12.73 11.49 -48.02
CA VAL A 797 12.86 10.72 -46.76
C VAL A 797 13.71 9.48 -46.97
N ASP A 798 14.32 8.98 -45.87
CA ASP A 798 15.20 7.82 -45.86
C ASP A 798 14.45 6.49 -46.11
N TYR A 799 15.21 5.42 -46.28
CA TYR A 799 14.67 4.08 -46.58
C TYR A 799 13.85 3.55 -45.40
N TYR A 800 14.28 3.81 -44.15
CA TYR A 800 13.54 3.39 -42.95
C TYR A 800 12.15 4.01 -42.89
N THR A 801 12.07 5.33 -43.12
CA THR A 801 10.81 6.09 -43.16
C THR A 801 9.88 5.59 -44.25
N LYS A 802 10.41 5.36 -45.48
CA LYS A 802 9.61 4.81 -46.59
C LYS A 802 9.04 3.43 -46.29
N SER A 803 9.88 2.51 -45.84
CA SER A 803 9.43 1.16 -45.46
C SER A 803 8.42 1.14 -44.32
N HIS A 804 8.59 2.01 -43.35
CA HIS A 804 7.65 2.20 -42.24
C HIS A 804 6.31 2.76 -42.73
N GLN A 805 6.31 3.77 -43.59
CA GLN A 805 5.08 4.33 -44.16
C GLN A 805 4.31 3.30 -44.99
N GLU A 806 5.02 2.49 -45.81
CA GLU A 806 4.43 1.37 -46.58
C GLU A 806 3.79 0.34 -45.64
N TYR A 807 4.47 -0.04 -44.56
CA TYR A 807 3.95 -0.98 -43.57
C TYR A 807 2.71 -0.43 -42.87
N CYS A 808 2.77 0.81 -42.36
CA CYS A 808 1.65 1.44 -41.67
C CYS A 808 0.43 1.64 -42.56
N SER A 809 0.64 2.04 -43.85
CA SER A 809 -0.49 2.17 -44.75
C SER A 809 -1.22 0.84 -44.97
N LYS A 810 -0.49 -0.27 -45.15
CA LYS A 810 -1.08 -1.60 -45.31
C LYS A 810 -1.79 -2.08 -44.06
N LEU A 811 -1.21 -1.82 -42.88
CA LEU A 811 -1.83 -2.15 -41.61
C LEU A 811 -3.16 -1.42 -41.42
N ILE A 812 -3.19 -0.10 -41.69
CA ILE A 812 -4.40 0.72 -41.53
C ILE A 812 -5.47 0.33 -42.57
N GLU A 813 -5.08 0.08 -43.83
CA GLU A 813 -6.00 -0.42 -44.85
C GLU A 813 -6.70 -1.73 -44.40
N THR A 814 -5.93 -2.67 -43.83
CA THR A 814 -6.46 -3.93 -43.31
C THR A 814 -7.44 -3.71 -42.15
N ILE A 815 -7.14 -2.76 -41.25
CA ILE A 815 -8.00 -2.40 -40.12
C ILE A 815 -9.29 -1.73 -40.59
N LEU A 816 -9.24 -0.83 -41.58
CA LEU A 816 -10.41 -0.08 -42.03
C LEU A 816 -11.35 -0.90 -42.94
N ASP A 817 -10.82 -1.88 -43.64
CA ASP A 817 -11.57 -2.81 -44.52
C ASP A 817 -11.17 -4.27 -44.24
N PRO A 818 -11.57 -4.82 -43.09
CA PRO A 818 -11.24 -6.19 -42.75
C PRO A 818 -11.97 -7.15 -43.68
N LYS A 819 -11.22 -7.78 -44.58
CA LYS A 819 -11.73 -8.95 -45.27
C LYS A 819 -11.97 -10.03 -44.23
N ILE A 820 -13.21 -10.53 -44.13
CA ILE A 820 -13.63 -11.52 -43.12
C ILE A 820 -12.65 -12.67 -43.13
N GLN A 821 -11.80 -12.79 -42.14
CA GLN A 821 -11.08 -14.02 -41.83
C GLN A 821 -12.03 -14.87 -40.97
N ILE A 822 -12.54 -15.91 -41.57
CA ILE A 822 -13.25 -16.98 -40.86
C ILE A 822 -12.15 -17.83 -40.21
N ASN A 823 -11.97 -17.72 -38.92
CA ASN A 823 -11.19 -18.68 -38.13
C ASN A 823 -12.07 -19.84 -37.70
#